data_ab6d92cb9dc181338002c7b8848cacae
#
_entry.id   ab6d92cb9dc181338002c7b8848cacae
#
_cell.length_a   1.000
_cell.length_b   1.000
_cell.length_c   1.000
_cell.angle_alpha   90.00
_cell.angle_beta   90.00
_cell.angle_gamma   90.00
#
_symmetry.space_group_name_H-M   'P 1'
#
loop_
_entity.id
_entity.type
_entity.pdbx_description
1 polymer ?
#
loop_
_entity_poly.entity_id
_entity_poly.type
_entity_poly.pdbx_seq_one_letter_code
_entity_poly.pdbx_strand_id
1 'polypeptide(L)'
;MRSKANRSGVLACAVSALAIAVTTLMPNAASAADAPAPAAGNVAADIVVTGIRASIARAVSIKRNAANVVDAISAEDIGKLPDATISDSLQRIPGVQIRRDAGEGSTVNVRGLPQVVTLMNGESFLGAGSITSVQPNFTDIPSQLFSGASVIKSSTADLISAGISGTIDLKTRRPFDLKSGLHGAFSVEGATGSATKKFDPQFNGLISWHNDSVGLLLSGSYSNDHLGNSYSGIDQNYGGRLANESLSDATGYGGFRFDNPTRGATVPGGIDVNGNGTATDTFFSPQAHEAFNRETDRERIGVNGSFQAHLTDNLDFVADGFYTKQNQYTATSGFQFQAVNWQAADFVPGLSRDTGSTINGFHFNTVQKYDYTLQNFDSYSELDRAISDSTNLNAELHYRGEKLKLTLRGVYGKANYTQDNSYAQFSLSNGTQWFNGVGTYPASLGGNRTFNPSGYAYNTLPAVVDYSGSMVNFTLPSQLNAELGNKSDYALKTISSEGNQRSNADMKALRLDGSYEFNNNFNAEFGLRYGDRSAQQTVFDRAAPLYAGNGASNPAGCYVKWKAFDVQMNDPSCYATNGSGRYLTAGLTRLATDPTLSGILKQSTLPVGGVGPIYTINPMAMKDPLAFQNSFYPGNKEFIQPGQTFAVGLKQWSGYGQLNYAGEIADMPFHANAGLRIINTSLHVVQHLAGAPQPYGLPNKDGGTLTTDRSFTDFLPAFNAALDVTSKFKIRAAVAKNMTLLNLDQWGGGLNLNYAIDTTTNPPVFHVAGGSSNGNPQLDPWRSTNYDVSLEYYLGRTSVVSLALFRIDVKSFIQSATVLRSDIPDLDGVVRSTVPITTNVQGNGGKLQGIEAGLKYGFDFLPGWLSGFGIDANYTYSDSSSGNYDLSGAKEPFHDNSKHQVNAAVWYEKYGLQARVAWNYRSARAQQSDYAGISGLTLYQAPTNFIDASLSYDVNSRVTIFAQGSNLTGESEHYYLVWPDLKAFNNIYERRYQIGARARF
;
A
#
# COMPACT_ATOMS: atom_id res chain seq x y z
N MET A 1 -26.91 -12.49 -27.69
CA MET A 1 -28.07 -13.12 -27.01
C MET A 1 -27.64 -14.49 -26.49
N ARG A 2 -27.33 -14.58 -25.23
CA ARG A 2 -27.52 -15.70 -24.30
C ARG A 2 -26.88 -15.34 -22.96
N SER A 3 -27.75 -15.06 -22.07
CA SER A 3 -27.89 -15.29 -20.64
C SER A 3 -26.68 -14.92 -19.75
N LYS A 4 -26.70 -13.69 -19.26
CA LYS A 4 -26.15 -13.36 -17.94
C LYS A 4 -27.18 -13.85 -16.91
N ALA A 5 -26.97 -15.01 -16.34
CA ALA A 5 -27.75 -15.52 -15.22
C ALA A 5 -26.96 -15.30 -13.94
N ASN A 6 -27.39 -14.34 -13.16
CA ASN A 6 -27.51 -14.32 -11.70
C ASN A 6 -26.58 -15.22 -10.88
N ARG A 7 -25.41 -14.72 -10.54
CA ARG A 7 -24.65 -15.25 -9.39
C ARG A 7 -25.00 -14.60 -8.03
N SER A 8 -25.77 -13.52 -8.06
CA SER A 8 -26.30 -12.90 -6.83
C SER A 8 -27.46 -13.66 -6.16
N GLY A 9 -28.12 -14.53 -6.89
CA GLY A 9 -29.22 -15.33 -6.35
C GLY A 9 -28.80 -16.50 -5.45
N VAL A 10 -27.57 -16.99 -5.59
CA VAL A 10 -27.13 -18.18 -4.82
C VAL A 10 -26.77 -17.83 -3.39
N LEU A 11 -26.25 -16.62 -3.13
CA LEU A 11 -25.93 -16.17 -1.78
C LEU A 11 -27.19 -15.86 -0.97
N ALA A 12 -28.20 -15.27 -1.61
CA ALA A 12 -29.50 -14.98 -0.96
C ALA A 12 -30.27 -16.28 -0.62
N CYS A 13 -30.20 -17.32 -1.47
CA CYS A 13 -30.79 -18.63 -1.20
C CYS A 13 -30.07 -19.39 -0.06
N ALA A 14 -28.73 -19.25 0.06
CA ALA A 14 -27.98 -19.90 1.12
C ALA A 14 -28.28 -19.31 2.51
N VAL A 15 -28.46 -17.98 2.59
CA VAL A 15 -28.83 -17.31 3.83
C VAL A 15 -30.28 -17.64 4.24
N SER A 16 -31.19 -17.74 3.29
CA SER A 16 -32.58 -18.13 3.53
C SER A 16 -32.72 -19.58 3.95
N ALA A 17 -31.94 -20.51 3.37
CA ALA A 17 -31.94 -21.93 3.74
C ALA A 17 -31.39 -22.17 5.15
N LEU A 18 -30.38 -21.38 5.58
CA LEU A 18 -29.84 -21.45 6.93
C LEU A 18 -30.81 -20.90 7.99
N ALA A 19 -31.56 -19.83 7.67
CA ALA A 19 -32.60 -19.29 8.54
C ALA A 19 -33.77 -20.28 8.77
N ILE A 20 -34.16 -21.07 7.75
CA ILE A 20 -35.22 -22.09 7.84
C ILE A 20 -34.75 -23.33 8.62
N ALA A 21 -33.47 -23.71 8.51
CA ALA A 21 -32.92 -24.85 9.24
C ALA A 21 -32.82 -24.58 10.77
N VAL A 22 -32.61 -23.31 11.18
CA VAL A 22 -32.51 -22.93 12.59
C VAL A 22 -33.89 -22.88 13.27
N THR A 23 -34.99 -22.64 12.51
CA THR A 23 -36.35 -22.60 13.06
C THR A 23 -37.02 -23.96 13.29
N THR A 24 -36.43 -25.04 12.71
CA THR A 24 -37.00 -26.42 12.85
C THR A 24 -36.33 -27.28 13.92
N LEU A 25 -35.31 -26.79 14.61
CA LEU A 25 -34.50 -27.53 15.60
C LEU A 25 -34.67 -27.02 17.05
N MET A 26 -35.81 -26.42 17.43
CA MET A 26 -36.06 -26.05 18.83
C MET A 26 -36.78 -27.18 19.58
N PRO A 27 -36.15 -27.89 20.51
CA PRO A 27 -36.88 -28.65 21.52
C PRO A 27 -37.26 -27.75 22.73
N ASN A 28 -38.45 -27.97 23.26
CA ASN A 28 -39.04 -27.27 24.40
C ASN A 28 -38.10 -27.26 25.62
N ALA A 29 -37.96 -26.06 26.22
CA ALA A 29 -37.28 -25.88 27.48
C ALA A 29 -38.03 -26.47 28.65
N ALA A 30 -37.43 -27.42 29.35
CA ALA A 30 -37.85 -27.80 30.70
C ALA A 30 -36.82 -27.26 31.70
N SER A 31 -37.33 -26.52 32.71
CA SER A 31 -36.52 -25.97 33.80
C SER A 31 -36.03 -27.07 34.74
N ALA A 32 -34.75 -27.00 35.11
CA ALA A 32 -34.21 -27.77 36.22
C ALA A 32 -33.34 -26.90 37.12
N ALA A 33 -33.43 -27.18 38.39
CA ALA A 33 -33.00 -26.41 39.53
C ALA A 33 -31.50 -26.54 39.85
N ASP A 34 -31.07 -25.63 40.72
CA ASP A 34 -29.75 -25.44 41.32
C ASP A 34 -28.95 -26.69 41.74
N ALA A 35 -27.65 -26.71 41.47
CA ALA A 35 -26.64 -27.48 42.18
C ALA A 35 -25.32 -26.71 42.29
N PRO A 36 -24.53 -26.95 43.37
CA PRO A 36 -23.51 -26.01 43.84
C PRO A 36 -22.18 -26.05 43.09
N ALA A 37 -21.44 -24.93 43.18
CA ALA A 37 -20.19 -24.62 42.48
C ALA A 37 -19.03 -25.52 42.88
N PRO A 38 -18.16 -25.94 41.94
CA PRO A 38 -16.84 -26.41 42.25
C PRO A 38 -15.80 -25.29 42.10
N ALA A 39 -14.67 -25.48 42.80
CA ALA A 39 -13.62 -24.55 43.10
C ALA A 39 -12.79 -24.10 41.86
N ALA A 40 -12.12 -22.97 42.07
CA ALA A 40 -11.26 -22.21 41.15
C ALA A 40 -10.30 -23.03 40.27
N GLY A 41 -10.45 -22.83 38.96
CA GLY A 41 -9.48 -23.20 37.94
C GLY A 41 -9.90 -22.53 36.63
N ASN A 42 -9.07 -21.61 36.16
CA ASN A 42 -9.16 -20.87 34.88
C ASN A 42 -10.42 -19.99 34.72
N VAL A 43 -10.23 -18.73 35.02
CA VAL A 43 -11.17 -17.68 34.67
C VAL A 43 -11.21 -17.60 33.14
N ALA A 44 -12.13 -18.36 32.52
CA ALA A 44 -12.67 -17.97 31.22
C ALA A 44 -13.35 -16.62 31.44
N ALA A 45 -12.70 -15.57 31.03
CA ALA A 45 -13.19 -14.22 31.21
C ALA A 45 -14.52 -14.08 30.48
N ASP A 46 -15.50 -13.63 31.23
CA ASP A 46 -16.82 -13.24 30.78
C ASP A 46 -16.71 -12.23 29.60
N ILE A 47 -16.82 -12.73 28.37
CA ILE A 47 -16.55 -11.95 27.16
C ILE A 47 -17.85 -11.45 26.54
N VAL A 48 -18.52 -10.59 27.26
CA VAL A 48 -19.28 -9.51 26.67
C VAL A 48 -18.61 -8.21 27.11
N VAL A 49 -17.47 -7.91 26.49
CA VAL A 49 -16.76 -6.66 26.74
C VAL A 49 -17.59 -5.55 26.12
N THR A 50 -18.24 -4.74 26.95
CA THR A 50 -19.06 -3.61 26.53
C THR A 50 -18.44 -2.33 27.05
N GLY A 51 -17.61 -1.65 26.24
CA GLY A 51 -17.11 -0.34 26.55
C GLY A 51 -15.60 -0.15 26.40
N ILE A 52 -15.17 1.10 26.35
CA ILE A 52 -13.77 1.53 26.21
C ILE A 52 -12.93 1.00 27.38
N ARG A 53 -13.46 1.07 28.61
CA ARG A 53 -12.76 0.61 29.82
C ARG A 53 -12.46 -0.88 29.80
N ALA A 54 -13.45 -1.68 29.39
CA ALA A 54 -13.31 -3.13 29.35
C ALA A 54 -12.30 -3.58 28.29
N SER A 55 -12.29 -2.91 27.14
CA SER A 55 -11.29 -3.09 26.09
C SER A 55 -9.86 -2.75 26.57
N ILE A 56 -9.68 -1.61 27.21
CA ILE A 56 -8.40 -1.21 27.82
C ILE A 56 -7.97 -2.22 28.89
N ALA A 57 -8.87 -2.67 29.78
CA ALA A 57 -8.57 -3.64 30.80
C ALA A 57 -8.07 -4.97 30.23
N ARG A 58 -8.68 -5.43 29.11
CA ARG A 58 -8.28 -6.64 28.42
C ARG A 58 -6.88 -6.47 27.77
N ALA A 59 -6.66 -5.36 27.08
CA ALA A 59 -5.35 -5.05 26.49
C ALA A 59 -4.24 -4.99 27.54
N VAL A 60 -4.50 -4.34 28.69
CA VAL A 60 -3.59 -4.28 29.83
C VAL A 60 -3.33 -5.67 30.41
N SER A 61 -4.37 -6.52 30.53
CA SER A 61 -4.23 -7.89 31.00
C SER A 61 -3.38 -8.75 30.09
N ILE A 62 -3.58 -8.67 28.76
CA ILE A 62 -2.75 -9.37 27.76
C ILE A 62 -1.28 -8.95 27.91
N LYS A 63 -1.01 -7.65 27.98
CA LYS A 63 0.35 -7.12 28.16
C LYS A 63 0.96 -7.60 29.48
N ARG A 64 0.25 -7.55 30.59
CA ARG A 64 0.73 -7.92 31.91
C ARG A 64 1.11 -9.40 32.01
N ASN A 65 0.32 -10.29 31.39
CA ASN A 65 0.48 -11.74 31.50
C ASN A 65 1.49 -12.32 30.50
N ALA A 66 1.87 -11.59 29.45
CA ALA A 66 2.87 -12.05 28.51
C ALA A 66 4.27 -12.10 29.15
N ALA A 67 5.09 -13.06 28.75
CA ALA A 67 6.50 -13.10 29.10
C ALA A 67 7.36 -12.17 28.22
N ASN A 68 6.96 -11.98 26.98
CA ASN A 68 7.60 -11.14 25.97
C ASN A 68 7.01 -9.72 25.92
N VAL A 69 7.61 -8.83 25.13
CA VAL A 69 7.12 -7.47 24.93
C VAL A 69 5.99 -7.51 23.89
N VAL A 70 4.76 -7.31 24.34
CA VAL A 70 3.55 -7.33 23.51
C VAL A 70 2.61 -6.19 23.89
N ASP A 71 1.94 -5.63 22.89
CA ASP A 71 0.81 -4.74 23.04
C ASP A 71 -0.40 -5.31 22.28
N ALA A 72 -1.60 -5.02 22.78
CA ALA A 72 -2.82 -5.54 22.18
C ALA A 72 -3.91 -4.48 22.09
N ILE A 73 -4.81 -4.68 21.13
CA ILE A 73 -6.13 -4.02 21.06
C ILE A 73 -7.21 -5.09 21.04
N SER A 74 -8.36 -4.79 21.60
CA SER A 74 -9.51 -5.70 21.62
C SER A 74 -10.66 -5.18 20.75
N ALA A 75 -11.64 -6.04 20.49
CA ALA A 75 -12.77 -5.76 19.59
C ALA A 75 -13.56 -4.49 19.93
N GLU A 76 -13.53 -4.06 21.18
CA GLU A 76 -14.17 -2.81 21.58
C GLU A 76 -13.45 -1.57 21.02
N ASP A 77 -12.15 -1.68 20.74
CA ASP A 77 -11.37 -0.66 20.05
C ASP A 77 -11.47 -0.82 18.54
N ILE A 78 -11.60 -2.06 18.04
CA ILE A 78 -11.81 -2.36 16.63
C ILE A 78 -13.29 -2.13 16.29
N GLY A 79 -13.57 -1.15 15.44
CA GLY A 79 -14.92 -0.82 14.97
C GLY A 79 -15.76 0.10 15.87
N LYS A 80 -15.17 0.72 16.90
CA LYS A 80 -15.81 1.79 17.70
C LYS A 80 -15.26 3.20 17.43
N LEU A 81 -14.10 3.31 16.83
CA LEU A 81 -13.63 4.57 16.23
C LEU A 81 -13.97 4.57 14.74
N PRO A 82 -13.82 5.71 14.07
CA PRO A 82 -13.95 5.80 12.62
C PRO A 82 -12.82 5.02 11.91
N ASP A 83 -12.58 3.80 12.38
CA ASP A 83 -11.53 2.91 11.92
C ASP A 83 -12.10 2.08 10.77
N ALA A 84 -11.94 2.58 9.56
CA ALA A 84 -12.34 1.86 8.37
C ALA A 84 -11.55 0.56 8.22
N THR A 85 -10.30 0.55 8.66
CA THR A 85 -9.39 -0.60 8.56
C THR A 85 -8.77 -0.98 9.91
N ILE A 86 -8.21 -2.19 9.99
CA ILE A 86 -7.48 -2.67 11.17
C ILE A 86 -6.25 -1.80 11.45
N SER A 87 -5.57 -1.31 10.40
CA SER A 87 -4.37 -0.48 10.55
C SER A 87 -4.68 0.83 11.28
N ASP A 88 -5.83 1.45 11.03
CA ASP A 88 -6.26 2.65 11.78
C ASP A 88 -6.39 2.36 13.27
N SER A 89 -6.92 1.19 13.65
CA SER A 89 -6.97 0.76 15.05
C SER A 89 -5.58 0.49 15.64
N LEU A 90 -4.69 -0.16 14.88
CA LEU A 90 -3.34 -0.52 15.33
C LEU A 90 -2.47 0.71 15.59
N GLN A 91 -2.73 1.85 14.95
CA GLN A 91 -2.00 3.10 15.16
C GLN A 91 -1.98 3.57 16.63
N ARG A 92 -2.95 3.13 17.45
CA ARG A 92 -3.02 3.46 18.89
C ARG A 92 -1.98 2.73 19.74
N ILE A 93 -1.30 1.74 19.20
CA ILE A 93 -0.24 0.99 19.88
C ILE A 93 1.07 1.79 19.81
N PRO A 94 1.83 1.94 20.93
CA PRO A 94 3.15 2.58 20.88
C PRO A 94 4.03 1.97 19.80
N GLY A 95 4.77 2.80 19.06
CA GLY A 95 5.67 2.36 17.99
C GLY A 95 5.00 1.90 16.70
N VAL A 96 3.67 1.93 16.61
CA VAL A 96 2.94 1.56 15.40
C VAL A 96 2.63 2.79 14.56
N GLN A 97 2.99 2.77 13.29
CA GLN A 97 2.76 3.81 12.30
C GLN A 97 1.99 3.23 11.12
N ILE A 98 1.14 4.04 10.48
CA ILE A 98 0.38 3.58 9.32
C ILE A 98 0.70 4.43 8.09
N ARG A 99 0.57 3.81 6.92
CA ARG A 99 0.46 4.49 5.63
C ARG A 99 -1.00 4.52 5.22
N ARG A 100 -1.37 5.56 4.48
CA ARG A 100 -2.76 5.73 4.02
C ARG A 100 -2.85 5.55 2.50
N ASP A 101 -3.96 4.97 2.07
CA ASP A 101 -4.37 4.89 0.67
C ASP A 101 -5.78 5.47 0.55
N ALA A 102 -5.94 6.48 -0.28
CA ALA A 102 -7.19 7.24 -0.42
C ALA A 102 -7.76 7.75 0.92
N GLY A 103 -6.91 7.99 1.93
CA GLY A 103 -7.31 8.45 3.27
C GLY A 103 -7.54 7.34 4.30
N GLU A 104 -7.68 6.07 3.89
CA GLU A 104 -7.77 4.92 4.78
C GLU A 104 -6.40 4.31 5.08
N GLY A 105 -6.22 3.74 6.28
CA GLY A 105 -4.99 3.04 6.63
C GLY A 105 -4.82 1.75 5.82
N SER A 106 -3.69 1.60 5.14
CA SER A 106 -3.40 0.49 4.21
C SER A 106 -2.36 -0.50 4.73
N THR A 107 -1.23 0.00 5.20
CA THR A 107 -0.13 -0.84 5.73
C THR A 107 0.37 -0.29 7.06
N VAL A 108 1.10 -1.11 7.79
CA VAL A 108 1.57 -0.83 9.14
C VAL A 108 3.08 -0.96 9.21
N ASN A 109 3.73 0.04 9.80
CA ASN A 109 5.12 -0.04 10.22
C ASN A 109 5.17 -0.20 11.75
N VAL A 110 6.01 -1.08 12.23
CA VAL A 110 6.31 -1.19 13.65
C VAL A 110 7.70 -0.61 13.89
N ARG A 111 7.79 0.36 14.82
CA ARG A 111 9.06 1.06 15.11
C ARG A 111 9.69 1.71 13.87
N GLY A 112 8.86 2.09 12.87
CA GLY A 112 9.31 2.75 11.65
C GLY A 112 9.80 1.82 10.54
N LEU A 113 9.69 0.51 10.67
CA LEU A 113 10.05 -0.47 9.63
C LEU A 113 8.79 -1.17 9.09
N PRO A 114 8.66 -1.31 7.76
CA PRO A 114 7.53 -1.98 7.12
C PRO A 114 7.65 -3.51 7.08
N GLN A 115 8.80 -4.10 7.50
CA GLN A 115 9.03 -5.53 7.49
C GLN A 115 8.33 -6.20 8.69
N VAL A 116 7.02 -6.09 8.72
CA VAL A 116 6.12 -6.65 9.74
C VAL A 116 5.49 -7.93 9.20
N VAL A 117 5.55 -9.00 9.95
CA VAL A 117 4.79 -10.23 9.64
C VAL A 117 3.38 -10.09 10.19
N THR A 118 2.38 -10.43 9.39
CA THR A 118 0.99 -10.45 9.83
C THR A 118 0.45 -11.88 9.80
N LEU A 119 -0.14 -12.30 10.91
CA LEU A 119 -0.73 -13.62 11.13
C LEU A 119 -2.23 -13.47 11.39
N MET A 120 -2.97 -14.54 11.16
CA MET A 120 -4.36 -14.70 11.57
C MET A 120 -4.48 -15.94 12.45
N ASN A 121 -4.90 -15.74 13.72
CA ASN A 121 -4.95 -16.81 14.73
C ASN A 121 -3.61 -17.57 14.91
N GLY A 122 -2.48 -16.88 14.77
CA GLY A 122 -1.13 -17.44 14.93
C GLY A 122 -0.57 -18.19 13.72
N GLU A 123 -1.19 -18.10 12.54
CA GLU A 123 -0.71 -18.70 11.29
C GLU A 123 -0.77 -17.71 10.12
N SER A 124 0.02 -17.96 9.08
CA SER A 124 0.01 -17.17 7.84
C SER A 124 -1.33 -17.29 7.12
N PHE A 125 -1.71 -16.24 6.40
CA PHE A 125 -2.88 -16.21 5.56
C PHE A 125 -2.62 -15.35 4.30
N LEU A 126 -3.49 -15.44 3.30
CA LEU A 126 -3.41 -14.62 2.09
C LEU A 126 -4.41 -13.47 2.16
N GLY A 127 -3.94 -12.23 1.99
CA GLY A 127 -4.78 -11.07 1.70
C GLY A 127 -5.19 -11.04 0.23
N ALA A 128 -6.36 -10.48 -0.08
CA ALA A 128 -6.90 -10.49 -1.44
C ALA A 128 -6.13 -9.55 -2.39
N GLY A 129 -5.81 -8.33 -1.96
CA GLY A 129 -5.18 -7.31 -2.80
C GLY A 129 -3.64 -7.27 -2.73
N SER A 130 -3.00 -8.17 -1.97
CA SER A 130 -1.56 -8.15 -1.71
C SER A 130 -0.92 -9.54 -1.85
N ILE A 131 -1.17 -10.15 -2.99
CA ILE A 131 -0.84 -11.56 -3.28
C ILE A 131 0.65 -11.86 -3.12
N THR A 132 1.52 -10.95 -3.55
CA THR A 132 2.99 -11.13 -3.47
C THR A 132 3.57 -10.68 -2.13
N SER A 133 2.85 -9.88 -1.35
CA SER A 133 3.37 -9.24 -0.14
C SER A 133 3.39 -10.18 1.07
N VAL A 134 4.33 -9.91 1.99
CA VAL A 134 4.41 -10.57 3.30
C VAL A 134 3.39 -9.95 4.27
N GLN A 135 3.22 -8.64 4.22
CA GLN A 135 2.17 -7.94 4.93
C GLN A 135 0.95 -7.76 4.01
N PRO A 136 -0.27 -8.12 4.44
CA PRO A 136 -1.47 -7.86 3.66
C PRO A 136 -1.76 -6.36 3.57
N ASN A 137 -2.46 -5.95 2.53
CA ASN A 137 -3.07 -4.63 2.50
C ASN A 137 -4.35 -4.66 3.36
N PHE A 138 -4.37 -3.88 4.43
CA PHE A 138 -5.50 -3.89 5.37
C PHE A 138 -6.76 -3.21 4.82
N THR A 139 -6.69 -2.56 3.65
CA THR A 139 -7.88 -1.99 3.01
C THR A 139 -8.84 -3.05 2.47
N ASP A 140 -8.37 -4.29 2.22
CA ASP A 140 -9.19 -5.40 1.74
C ASP A 140 -9.71 -6.32 2.85
N ILE A 141 -9.41 -5.99 4.12
CA ILE A 141 -9.76 -6.80 5.28
C ILE A 141 -10.69 -6.01 6.22
N PRO A 142 -11.99 -6.31 6.27
CA PRO A 142 -12.93 -5.62 7.17
C PRO A 142 -12.55 -5.81 8.64
N SER A 143 -12.38 -4.72 9.37
CA SER A 143 -11.96 -4.72 10.78
C SER A 143 -12.99 -5.39 11.69
N GLN A 144 -14.27 -5.36 11.31
CA GLN A 144 -15.41 -5.88 12.07
C GLN A 144 -15.40 -7.41 12.24
N LEU A 145 -14.64 -8.15 11.42
CA LEU A 145 -14.53 -9.61 11.47
C LEU A 145 -13.59 -10.12 12.56
N PHE A 146 -12.84 -9.22 13.21
CA PHE A 146 -11.85 -9.59 14.22
C PHE A 146 -12.29 -9.27 15.64
N SER A 147 -11.83 -10.07 16.59
CA SER A 147 -12.03 -9.86 18.03
C SER A 147 -10.92 -9.04 18.67
N GLY A 148 -9.81 -8.85 17.99
CA GLY A 148 -8.64 -8.09 18.45
C GLY A 148 -7.42 -8.33 17.60
N ALA A 149 -6.34 -7.66 17.98
CA ALA A 149 -5.02 -7.85 17.41
C ALA A 149 -3.94 -7.68 18.48
N SER A 150 -2.87 -8.46 18.36
CA SER A 150 -1.67 -8.33 19.20
C SER A 150 -0.49 -7.92 18.34
N VAL A 151 0.31 -6.96 18.83
CA VAL A 151 1.58 -6.56 18.23
C VAL A 151 2.70 -7.08 19.10
N ILE A 152 3.37 -8.11 18.62
CA ILE A 152 4.46 -8.82 19.30
C ILE A 152 5.76 -8.16 18.88
N LYS A 153 6.43 -7.49 19.83
CA LYS A 153 7.63 -6.69 19.57
C LYS A 153 8.93 -7.43 19.91
N SER A 154 8.87 -8.41 20.82
CA SER A 154 9.98 -9.32 21.07
C SER A 154 9.57 -10.75 20.75
N SER A 155 10.41 -11.45 20.00
CA SER A 155 10.07 -12.75 19.40
C SER A 155 10.27 -13.89 20.40
N THR A 156 9.52 -14.96 20.21
CA THR A 156 9.66 -16.26 20.85
C THR A 156 9.88 -17.34 19.80
N ALA A 157 10.41 -18.49 20.17
CA ALA A 157 10.75 -19.54 19.19
C ALA A 157 9.50 -20.22 18.59
N ASP A 158 8.35 -20.18 19.25
CA ASP A 158 7.07 -20.71 18.76
C ASP A 158 6.44 -19.89 17.62
N LEU A 159 6.82 -18.61 17.47
CA LEU A 159 6.35 -17.79 16.34
C LEU A 159 6.83 -18.35 15.00
N ILE A 160 5.91 -18.61 14.08
CA ILE A 160 6.22 -19.23 12.77
C ILE A 160 7.17 -18.39 11.91
N SER A 161 7.08 -17.07 12.03
CA SER A 161 8.00 -16.11 11.45
C SER A 161 7.92 -14.84 12.30
N ALA A 162 9.05 -14.37 12.75
CA ALA A 162 9.14 -13.14 13.51
C ALA A 162 9.59 -12.01 12.56
N GLY A 163 8.75 -11.01 12.35
CA GLY A 163 9.13 -9.83 11.59
C GLY A 163 10.33 -9.12 12.20
N ILE A 164 11.24 -8.57 11.37
CA ILE A 164 12.42 -7.85 11.91
C ILE A 164 12.03 -6.65 12.77
N SER A 165 10.85 -6.09 12.56
CA SER A 165 10.30 -4.99 13.36
C SER A 165 9.21 -5.42 14.34
N GLY A 166 8.60 -6.58 14.14
CA GLY A 166 7.55 -7.16 14.96
C GLY A 166 6.56 -8.00 14.17
N THR A 167 5.65 -8.62 14.90
CA THR A 167 4.60 -9.47 14.33
C THR A 167 3.23 -8.99 14.79
N ILE A 168 2.28 -8.86 13.86
CA ILE A 168 0.87 -8.58 14.14
C ILE A 168 0.13 -9.91 14.06
N ASP A 169 -0.61 -10.27 15.10
CA ASP A 169 -1.48 -11.44 15.11
C ASP A 169 -2.93 -11.02 15.25
N LEU A 170 -3.70 -11.16 14.18
CA LEU A 170 -5.12 -10.86 14.12
C LEU A 170 -5.92 -12.02 14.69
N LYS A 171 -6.90 -11.74 15.54
CA LYS A 171 -7.75 -12.76 16.15
C LYS A 171 -9.18 -12.67 15.62
N THR A 172 -9.66 -13.73 14.99
CA THR A 172 -11.08 -13.88 14.66
C THR A 172 -11.88 -14.30 15.88
N ARG A 173 -13.21 -14.14 15.83
CA ARG A 173 -14.10 -14.64 16.90
C ARG A 173 -14.39 -16.11 16.67
N ARG A 174 -14.46 -16.87 17.77
CA ARG A 174 -14.86 -18.29 17.81
C ARG A 174 -16.09 -18.48 18.71
N PRO A 175 -16.90 -19.52 18.52
CA PRO A 175 -18.13 -19.73 19.27
C PRO A 175 -17.93 -19.75 20.79
N PHE A 176 -16.93 -20.50 21.28
CA PHE A 176 -16.66 -20.64 22.72
C PHE A 176 -16.03 -19.39 23.36
N ASP A 177 -15.72 -18.36 22.59
CA ASP A 177 -15.35 -17.04 23.12
C ASP A 177 -16.55 -16.28 23.67
N LEU A 178 -17.76 -16.69 23.35
CA LEU A 178 -19.02 -16.10 23.79
C LEU A 178 -19.64 -16.94 24.95
N LYS A 179 -20.71 -16.44 25.57
CA LYS A 179 -21.48 -17.21 26.54
C LYS A 179 -22.24 -18.32 25.82
N SER A 180 -22.57 -19.40 26.57
CA SER A 180 -23.43 -20.46 26.06
C SER A 180 -24.83 -19.94 25.68
N GLY A 181 -25.41 -20.51 24.62
CA GLY A 181 -26.67 -20.09 24.06
C GLY A 181 -26.55 -19.38 22.72
N LEU A 182 -27.64 -18.75 22.30
CA LEU A 182 -27.71 -17.97 21.07
C LEU A 182 -27.41 -16.51 21.33
N HIS A 183 -26.44 -15.98 20.58
CA HIS A 183 -26.03 -14.58 20.60
C HIS A 183 -26.00 -13.99 19.20
N GLY A 184 -26.39 -12.74 19.06
CA GLY A 184 -26.34 -12.03 17.80
C GLY A 184 -26.00 -10.56 17.99
N ALA A 185 -25.33 -10.00 16.98
CA ALA A 185 -25.10 -8.57 16.85
C ALA A 185 -25.25 -8.15 15.40
N PHE A 186 -25.82 -6.99 15.18
CA PHE A 186 -26.02 -6.42 13.86
C PHE A 186 -25.79 -4.91 13.89
N SER A 187 -25.11 -4.33 12.90
CA SER A 187 -24.98 -2.88 12.73
C SER A 187 -25.35 -2.44 11.32
N VAL A 188 -25.95 -1.27 11.25
CA VAL A 188 -26.25 -0.53 10.02
C VAL A 188 -25.65 0.85 10.16
N GLU A 189 -24.88 1.25 9.15
CA GLU A 189 -24.10 2.47 9.17
C GLU A 189 -24.22 3.16 7.82
N GLY A 190 -24.17 4.50 7.84
CA GLY A 190 -24.06 5.32 6.64
C GLY A 190 -22.93 6.31 6.82
N ALA A 191 -22.03 6.38 5.84
CA ALA A 191 -20.93 7.34 5.83
C ALA A 191 -21.07 8.32 4.65
N THR A 192 -20.34 9.42 4.72
CA THR A 192 -20.22 10.39 3.62
C THR A 192 -18.89 11.15 3.71
N GLY A 193 -18.30 11.46 2.56
CA GLY A 193 -17.12 12.31 2.45
C GLY A 193 -17.46 13.78 2.17
N SER A 194 -16.63 14.69 2.63
CA SER A 194 -16.83 16.14 2.41
C SER A 194 -16.62 16.56 0.94
N ALA A 195 -15.84 15.82 0.18
CA ALA A 195 -15.58 16.07 -1.25
C ALA A 195 -16.52 15.24 -2.13
N THR A 196 -16.63 13.93 -1.88
CA THR A 196 -17.46 13.01 -2.65
C THR A 196 -18.96 13.23 -2.46
N LYS A 197 -19.39 13.59 -1.24
CA LYS A 197 -20.82 13.84 -0.87
C LYS A 197 -21.76 12.70 -1.25
N LYS A 198 -21.23 11.48 -1.37
CA LYS A 198 -22.00 10.27 -1.64
C LYS A 198 -22.37 9.58 -0.33
N PHE A 199 -23.44 8.79 -0.38
CA PHE A 199 -23.86 7.96 0.75
C PHE A 199 -23.22 6.58 0.65
N ASP A 200 -22.48 6.19 1.69
CA ASP A 200 -21.69 4.97 1.78
C ASP A 200 -22.33 4.01 2.79
N PRO A 201 -23.12 3.02 2.34
CA PRO A 201 -23.76 2.07 3.24
C PRO A 201 -22.78 1.02 3.76
N GLN A 202 -22.91 0.67 5.05
CA GLN A 202 -22.14 -0.40 5.67
C GLN A 202 -23.08 -1.27 6.55
N PHE A 203 -22.89 -2.59 6.44
CA PHE A 203 -23.69 -3.59 7.17
C PHE A 203 -22.76 -4.62 7.79
N ASN A 204 -22.93 -4.87 9.09
CA ASN A 204 -22.15 -5.90 9.78
C ASN A 204 -23.10 -6.78 10.58
N GLY A 205 -22.82 -8.07 10.62
CA GLY A 205 -23.63 -9.02 11.34
C GLY A 205 -22.81 -10.16 11.93
N LEU A 206 -23.23 -10.64 13.09
CA LEU A 206 -22.69 -11.85 13.73
C LEU A 206 -23.83 -12.62 14.37
N ILE A 207 -23.81 -13.91 14.19
CA ILE A 207 -24.65 -14.87 14.91
C ILE A 207 -23.77 -16.02 15.42
N SER A 208 -23.94 -16.39 16.68
CA SER A 208 -23.23 -17.50 17.30
C SER A 208 -24.16 -18.29 18.20
N TRP A 209 -23.99 -19.58 18.16
CA TRP A 209 -24.65 -20.50 19.06
C TRP A 209 -23.67 -21.55 19.53
N HIS A 210 -23.66 -21.84 20.82
CA HIS A 210 -22.96 -22.99 21.35
C HIS A 210 -23.62 -23.53 22.60
N ASN A 211 -23.44 -24.81 22.84
CA ASN A 211 -23.61 -25.48 24.11
C ASN A 211 -22.25 -25.91 24.66
N ASP A 212 -22.25 -26.77 25.68
CA ASP A 212 -21.00 -27.23 26.33
C ASP A 212 -20.13 -28.12 25.40
N SER A 213 -20.65 -28.64 24.30
CA SER A 213 -19.95 -29.60 23.44
C SER A 213 -19.68 -29.08 22.03
N VAL A 214 -20.57 -28.26 21.48
CA VAL A 214 -20.50 -27.84 20.09
C VAL A 214 -20.87 -26.37 19.94
N GLY A 215 -20.17 -25.65 19.10
CA GLY A 215 -20.42 -24.25 18.79
C GLY A 215 -20.26 -23.91 17.31
N LEU A 216 -21.11 -23.01 16.84
CA LEU A 216 -21.11 -22.43 15.50
C LEU A 216 -21.12 -20.90 15.57
N LEU A 217 -20.35 -20.25 14.73
CA LEU A 217 -20.34 -18.81 14.57
C LEU A 217 -20.26 -18.46 13.08
N LEU A 218 -21.07 -17.48 12.67
CA LEU A 218 -20.99 -16.83 11.38
C LEU A 218 -20.97 -15.33 11.57
N SER A 219 -20.04 -14.63 10.94
CA SER A 219 -20.02 -13.18 10.86
C SER A 219 -19.79 -12.70 9.43
N GLY A 220 -20.39 -11.56 9.10
CA GLY A 220 -20.26 -10.96 7.77
C GLY A 220 -20.18 -9.44 7.85
N SER A 221 -19.51 -8.86 6.87
CA SER A 221 -19.36 -7.42 6.68
C SER A 221 -19.53 -7.07 5.22
N TYR A 222 -20.24 -5.96 4.97
CA TYR A 222 -20.35 -5.32 3.65
C TYR A 222 -20.13 -3.82 3.82
N SER A 223 -19.31 -3.23 2.97
CA SER A 223 -19.21 -1.77 2.83
C SER A 223 -19.07 -1.38 1.36
N ASN A 224 -19.57 -0.18 1.03
CA ASN A 224 -19.29 0.48 -0.24
C ASN A 224 -18.88 1.91 0.08
N ASP A 225 -17.60 2.23 -0.06
CA ASP A 225 -16.99 3.49 0.35
C ASP A 225 -16.54 4.28 -0.89
N HIS A 226 -16.96 5.55 -0.98
CA HIS A 226 -16.47 6.52 -1.95
C HIS A 226 -15.47 7.46 -1.28
N LEU A 227 -14.21 7.35 -1.65
CA LEU A 227 -13.09 8.05 -1.03
C LEU A 227 -12.54 9.10 -1.98
N GLY A 228 -12.56 10.36 -1.56
CA GLY A 228 -12.05 11.48 -2.34
C GLY A 228 -10.65 11.89 -1.93
N ASN A 229 -9.76 11.98 -2.90
CA ASN A 229 -8.50 12.66 -2.70
C ASN A 229 -8.12 13.50 -3.94
N SER A 230 -7.30 14.52 -3.73
CA SER A 230 -6.82 15.40 -4.77
C SER A 230 -5.31 15.55 -4.69
N TYR A 231 -4.69 15.83 -5.81
CA TYR A 231 -3.25 15.97 -5.95
C TYR A 231 -2.91 17.26 -6.68
N SER A 232 -1.78 17.87 -6.33
CA SER A 232 -1.20 18.95 -7.10
C SER A 232 0.31 19.05 -6.89
N GLY A 233 1.07 19.25 -7.96
CA GLY A 233 2.52 19.42 -7.88
C GLY A 233 3.29 18.92 -9.09
N ILE A 234 4.47 18.37 -8.86
CA ILE A 234 5.31 17.75 -9.90
C ILE A 234 4.59 16.51 -10.43
N ASP A 235 4.59 16.33 -11.74
CA ASP A 235 3.92 15.22 -12.41
C ASP A 235 4.48 13.85 -11.97
N GLN A 236 3.64 13.00 -11.40
CA GLN A 236 4.00 11.65 -10.95
C GLN A 236 4.00 10.62 -12.09
N ASN A 237 3.17 10.77 -13.12
CA ASN A 237 3.06 9.80 -14.21
C ASN A 237 4.32 9.78 -15.09
N TYR A 238 4.98 10.92 -15.22
CA TYR A 238 6.29 11.01 -15.85
C TYR A 238 7.45 10.78 -14.87
N GLY A 239 7.17 10.11 -13.71
CA GLY A 239 8.17 9.74 -12.72
C GLY A 239 8.81 10.92 -12.03
N GLY A 240 8.04 12.02 -11.85
CA GLY A 240 8.66 13.25 -11.37
C GLY A 240 9.85 13.61 -12.23
N ARG A 241 9.75 13.47 -13.55
CA ARG A 241 10.86 13.77 -14.45
C ARG A 241 11.37 15.18 -14.22
N LEU A 242 12.19 15.26 -13.23
CA LEU A 242 13.31 16.14 -13.23
C LEU A 242 14.16 15.65 -14.40
N ALA A 243 14.55 16.56 -15.26
CA ALA A 243 15.27 16.21 -16.45
C ALA A 243 16.33 15.13 -16.20
N ASN A 244 16.37 14.18 -17.04
CA ASN A 244 17.01 12.85 -16.96
C ASN A 244 18.54 12.88 -16.90
N GLU A 245 19.14 13.91 -16.29
CA GLU A 245 20.57 14.13 -16.38
C GLU A 245 21.22 14.15 -15.02
N SER A 246 22.40 13.56 -14.95
CA SER A 246 23.14 13.44 -13.71
C SER A 246 23.59 14.81 -13.22
N LEU A 247 23.72 14.98 -11.92
CA LEU A 247 24.35 16.13 -11.28
C LEU A 247 25.77 16.42 -11.78
N SER A 248 26.37 15.52 -12.54
CA SER A 248 27.69 15.67 -13.14
C SER A 248 27.67 16.37 -14.49
N ASP A 249 26.51 16.60 -15.09
CA ASP A 249 26.42 17.28 -16.38
C ASP A 249 26.41 18.79 -16.19
N ALA A 250 27.56 19.40 -16.38
CA ALA A 250 27.75 20.84 -16.28
C ALA A 250 27.22 21.61 -17.50
N THR A 251 26.58 20.96 -18.46
CA THR A 251 26.11 21.59 -19.71
C THR A 251 24.74 22.23 -19.59
N GLY A 252 24.07 22.10 -18.44
CA GLY A 252 22.76 22.69 -18.17
C GLY A 252 21.58 21.87 -18.62
N TYR A 253 21.80 20.62 -18.96
CA TYR A 253 20.76 19.61 -19.13
C TYR A 253 20.53 18.88 -17.82
N GLY A 254 19.30 18.59 -17.54
CA GLY A 254 18.99 17.83 -16.37
C GLY A 254 18.36 18.59 -15.24
N GLY A 255 18.39 18.01 -14.06
CA GLY A 255 17.78 18.56 -12.88
C GLY A 255 18.37 19.88 -12.40
N PHE A 256 19.54 20.28 -12.89
CA PHE A 256 20.29 21.46 -12.45
C PHE A 256 20.56 22.41 -13.58
N ARG A 257 20.51 23.71 -13.26
CA ARG A 257 20.75 24.76 -14.22
C ARG A 257 22.13 25.37 -14.03
N PHE A 258 22.92 25.40 -15.11
CA PHE A 258 24.27 25.96 -15.15
C PHE A 258 24.43 27.04 -16.24
N ASP A 259 23.40 27.26 -17.03
CA ASP A 259 23.44 28.19 -18.15
C ASP A 259 22.69 29.47 -17.88
N ASN A 260 22.89 30.43 -18.72
CA ASN A 260 22.17 31.68 -18.72
C ASN A 260 20.65 31.40 -18.93
N PRO A 261 19.72 32.04 -18.16
CA PRO A 261 18.29 31.95 -18.42
C PRO A 261 17.87 32.34 -19.85
N THR A 262 18.76 33.00 -20.60
CA THR A 262 18.55 33.26 -22.03
C THR A 262 18.79 31.99 -22.83
N ARG A 263 17.75 31.55 -23.54
CA ARG A 263 17.74 30.31 -24.31
C ARG A 263 18.96 30.14 -25.21
N GLY A 264 19.68 29.04 -25.04
CA GLY A 264 20.80 28.64 -25.86
C GLY A 264 22.16 29.23 -25.54
N ALA A 265 22.31 29.99 -24.46
CA ALA A 265 23.60 30.50 -24.02
C ALA A 265 24.10 29.73 -22.80
N THR A 266 25.11 28.88 -23.00
CA THR A 266 25.83 28.23 -21.89
C THR A 266 26.78 29.24 -21.28
N VAL A 267 26.68 29.48 -19.97
CA VAL A 267 27.64 30.31 -19.23
C VAL A 267 28.48 29.38 -18.38
N PRO A 268 29.76 29.24 -18.65
CA PRO A 268 30.67 28.51 -17.74
C PRO A 268 30.60 29.12 -16.32
N GLY A 269 30.29 28.30 -15.32
CA GLY A 269 30.22 28.77 -13.94
C GLY A 269 28.83 29.00 -13.39
N GLY A 270 27.73 28.70 -14.16
CA GLY A 270 26.37 28.78 -13.68
C GLY A 270 25.69 30.13 -13.84
N ILE A 271 24.66 30.40 -13.00
CA ILE A 271 23.92 31.68 -12.98
C ILE A 271 23.83 32.22 -11.57
N ASP A 272 23.49 33.50 -11.44
CA ASP A 272 23.17 34.16 -10.18
C ASP A 272 21.65 34.08 -9.97
N VAL A 273 21.19 33.05 -9.24
CA VAL A 273 19.77 32.77 -8.98
C VAL A 273 19.27 33.58 -7.80
N ASN A 274 20.13 33.81 -6.82
CA ASN A 274 19.75 34.42 -5.55
C ASN A 274 20.07 35.95 -5.48
N GLY A 275 20.64 36.51 -6.55
CA GLY A 275 20.97 37.93 -6.66
C GLY A 275 22.16 38.38 -5.79
N ASN A 276 23.09 37.49 -5.45
CA ASN A 276 24.26 37.79 -4.63
C ASN A 276 25.45 38.35 -5.42
N GLY A 277 25.33 38.45 -6.73
CA GLY A 277 26.34 38.94 -7.66
C GLY A 277 27.38 37.93 -8.12
N THR A 278 27.15 36.64 -7.83
CA THR A 278 28.01 35.53 -8.29
C THR A 278 27.24 34.56 -9.17
N ALA A 279 27.79 34.19 -10.31
CA ALA A 279 27.18 33.25 -11.26
C ALA A 279 27.58 31.80 -10.96
N THR A 280 27.50 31.40 -9.67
CA THR A 280 27.92 30.06 -9.20
C THR A 280 26.79 29.24 -8.62
N ASP A 281 25.56 29.57 -8.98
CA ASP A 281 24.37 28.91 -8.46
C ASP A 281 23.89 27.78 -9.35
N THR A 282 23.16 26.85 -8.72
CA THR A 282 22.41 25.80 -9.40
C THR A 282 21.07 25.55 -8.69
N PHE A 283 20.11 24.93 -9.39
CA PHE A 283 18.79 24.63 -8.86
C PHE A 283 18.10 23.50 -9.64
N PHE A 284 17.00 22.97 -9.10
CA PHE A 284 16.13 22.04 -9.82
C PHE A 284 15.14 22.75 -10.73
N SER A 285 14.94 22.17 -11.94
CA SER A 285 13.93 22.60 -12.88
C SER A 285 12.94 21.43 -13.14
N PRO A 286 11.80 21.36 -12.44
CA PRO A 286 10.78 20.36 -12.74
C PRO A 286 10.26 20.49 -14.18
N GLN A 287 10.24 19.36 -14.91
CA GLN A 287 9.92 19.38 -16.34
C GLN A 287 8.43 19.23 -16.63
N ALA A 288 7.67 18.73 -15.67
CA ALA A 288 6.23 18.55 -15.81
C ALA A 288 5.50 18.78 -14.49
N HIS A 289 4.28 19.28 -14.59
CA HIS A 289 3.39 19.52 -13.47
C HIS A 289 2.02 18.92 -13.75
N GLU A 290 1.35 18.48 -12.68
CA GLU A 290 0.01 17.94 -12.78
C GLU A 290 -0.87 18.36 -11.59
N ALA A 291 -2.17 18.31 -11.79
CA ALA A 291 -3.16 18.32 -10.73
C ALA A 291 -4.35 17.45 -11.12
N PHE A 292 -4.91 16.74 -10.15
CA PHE A 292 -6.08 15.90 -10.40
C PHE A 292 -6.99 15.78 -9.18
N ASN A 293 -8.24 15.43 -9.45
CA ASN A 293 -9.16 14.86 -8.48
C ASN A 293 -9.24 13.36 -8.70
N ARG A 294 -9.24 12.62 -7.61
CA ARG A 294 -9.37 11.16 -7.60
C ARG A 294 -10.53 10.76 -6.70
N GLU A 295 -11.34 9.85 -7.18
CA GLU A 295 -12.39 9.19 -6.41
C GLU A 295 -12.18 7.69 -6.47
N THR A 296 -12.08 7.06 -5.31
CA THR A 296 -11.99 5.59 -5.18
C THR A 296 -13.31 5.06 -4.67
N ASP A 297 -14.00 4.29 -5.50
CA ASP A 297 -15.22 3.53 -5.17
C ASP A 297 -14.79 2.11 -4.77
N ARG A 298 -14.97 1.74 -3.50
CA ARG A 298 -14.44 0.54 -2.89
C ARG A 298 -15.53 -0.27 -2.21
N GLU A 299 -16.01 -1.30 -2.90
CA GLU A 299 -16.95 -2.29 -2.37
C GLU A 299 -16.18 -3.44 -1.71
N ARG A 300 -16.52 -3.76 -0.45
CA ARG A 300 -15.91 -4.84 0.32
C ARG A 300 -16.96 -5.80 0.84
N ILE A 301 -16.64 -7.10 0.76
CA ILE A 301 -17.40 -8.17 1.37
C ILE A 301 -16.42 -9.03 2.18
N GLY A 302 -16.77 -9.29 3.43
CA GLY A 302 -16.01 -10.22 4.27
C GLY A 302 -16.94 -11.18 4.97
N VAL A 303 -16.53 -12.45 5.10
CA VAL A 303 -17.26 -13.48 5.82
C VAL A 303 -16.28 -14.30 6.66
N ASN A 304 -16.62 -14.53 7.92
CA ASN A 304 -15.91 -15.45 8.80
C ASN A 304 -16.89 -16.45 9.40
N GLY A 305 -16.58 -17.75 9.23
CA GLY A 305 -17.30 -18.86 9.82
C GLY A 305 -16.39 -19.64 10.76
N SER A 306 -16.88 -20.07 11.91
CA SER A 306 -16.12 -20.89 12.85
C SER A 306 -17.01 -21.99 13.45
N PHE A 307 -16.42 -23.16 13.53
CA PHE A 307 -16.97 -24.34 14.18
C PHE A 307 -16.02 -24.84 15.26
N GLN A 308 -16.55 -25.14 16.45
CA GLN A 308 -15.79 -25.74 17.56
C GLN A 308 -16.55 -26.93 18.13
N ALA A 309 -15.84 -27.97 18.52
CA ALA A 309 -16.42 -29.14 19.17
C ALA A 309 -15.46 -29.75 20.19
N HIS A 310 -15.95 -30.09 21.38
CA HIS A 310 -15.31 -30.98 22.31
C HIS A 310 -15.61 -32.43 21.86
N LEU A 311 -14.65 -33.09 21.21
CA LEU A 311 -14.83 -34.45 20.71
C LEU A 311 -14.75 -35.49 21.84
N THR A 312 -13.89 -35.22 22.81
CA THR A 312 -13.77 -35.93 24.09
C THR A 312 -13.34 -34.93 25.17
N ASP A 313 -13.26 -35.36 26.42
CA ASP A 313 -12.77 -34.51 27.54
C ASP A 313 -11.36 -33.93 27.28
N ASN A 314 -10.57 -34.60 26.47
CA ASN A 314 -9.17 -34.24 26.18
C ASN A 314 -8.92 -33.82 24.74
N LEU A 315 -9.93 -33.81 23.85
CA LEU A 315 -9.72 -33.56 22.43
C LEU A 315 -10.75 -32.56 21.90
N ASP A 316 -10.27 -31.41 21.47
CA ASP A 316 -11.09 -30.39 20.81
C ASP A 316 -10.79 -30.31 19.32
N PHE A 317 -11.81 -29.98 18.52
CA PHE A 317 -11.71 -29.65 17.13
C PHE A 317 -12.16 -28.20 16.86
N VAL A 318 -11.40 -27.52 16.01
CA VAL A 318 -11.76 -26.16 15.53
C VAL A 318 -11.62 -26.15 14.02
N ALA A 319 -12.59 -25.53 13.34
CA ALA A 319 -12.50 -25.23 11.91
C ALA A 319 -12.93 -23.78 11.67
N ASP A 320 -12.10 -23.00 10.99
CA ASP A 320 -12.37 -21.63 10.63
C ASP A 320 -12.31 -21.44 9.10
N GLY A 321 -13.21 -20.63 8.56
CA GLY A 321 -13.20 -20.19 7.18
C GLY A 321 -13.29 -18.67 7.10
N PHE A 322 -12.36 -18.03 6.39
CA PHE A 322 -12.31 -16.60 6.23
C PHE A 322 -12.29 -16.26 4.74
N TYR A 323 -13.24 -15.48 4.27
CA TYR A 323 -13.38 -15.04 2.88
C TYR A 323 -13.44 -13.53 2.81
N THR A 324 -12.66 -12.92 1.91
CA THR A 324 -12.80 -11.50 1.56
C THR A 324 -12.86 -11.30 0.05
N LYS A 325 -13.59 -10.28 -0.36
CA LYS A 325 -13.65 -9.80 -1.74
C LYS A 325 -13.68 -8.28 -1.75
N GLN A 326 -12.90 -7.69 -2.65
CA GLN A 326 -12.92 -6.26 -2.91
C GLN A 326 -13.09 -5.99 -4.39
N ASN A 327 -14.00 -5.07 -4.74
CA ASN A 327 -14.11 -4.45 -6.04
C ASN A 327 -13.77 -2.97 -5.88
N GLN A 328 -12.73 -2.51 -6.56
CA GLN A 328 -12.29 -1.13 -6.46
C GLN A 328 -12.26 -0.49 -7.85
N TYR A 329 -12.77 0.74 -7.94
CA TYR A 329 -12.64 1.62 -9.09
C TYR A 329 -12.00 2.92 -8.63
N THR A 330 -10.81 3.21 -9.15
CA THR A 330 -10.10 4.45 -8.88
C THR A 330 -10.20 5.35 -10.11
N ALA A 331 -11.03 6.37 -10.02
CA ALA A 331 -11.37 7.30 -11.10
C ALA A 331 -10.59 8.61 -10.91
N THR A 332 -9.67 8.91 -11.81
CA THR A 332 -8.84 10.12 -11.79
C THR A 332 -9.22 11.03 -12.96
N SER A 333 -9.30 12.33 -12.71
CA SER A 333 -9.46 13.35 -13.75
C SER A 333 -8.59 14.55 -13.44
N GLY A 334 -7.75 14.96 -14.37
CA GLY A 334 -6.78 16.00 -14.14
C GLY A 334 -6.21 16.64 -15.40
N PHE A 335 -5.18 17.42 -15.20
CA PHE A 335 -4.34 17.94 -16.27
C PHE A 335 -2.86 17.72 -15.95
N GLN A 336 -2.08 17.75 -17.01
CA GLN A 336 -0.63 17.82 -16.97
C GLN A 336 -0.13 18.82 -18.02
N PHE A 337 1.02 19.44 -17.75
CA PHE A 337 1.72 20.25 -18.72
C PHE A 337 3.24 20.08 -18.58
N GLN A 338 3.95 20.29 -19.68
CA GLN A 338 5.38 20.01 -19.80
C GLN A 338 6.12 21.19 -20.39
N ALA A 339 7.43 21.29 -20.14
CA ALA A 339 8.31 22.27 -20.75
C ALA A 339 8.55 21.96 -22.23
N VAL A 340 8.68 23.02 -23.04
CA VAL A 340 8.80 22.94 -24.51
C VAL A 340 9.96 22.02 -24.94
N ASN A 341 11.13 22.19 -24.37
CA ASN A 341 12.32 21.47 -24.79
C ASN A 341 12.87 20.51 -23.74
N TRP A 342 12.18 20.41 -22.59
CA TRP A 342 12.69 19.65 -21.45
C TRP A 342 14.08 20.11 -21.01
N GLN A 343 14.37 21.40 -21.24
CA GLN A 343 15.66 22.03 -20.95
C GLN A 343 15.49 23.07 -19.84
N ALA A 344 16.55 23.32 -19.14
CA ALA A 344 16.61 24.34 -18.14
C ALA A 344 16.32 25.75 -18.70
N ALA A 345 16.53 25.98 -20.01
CA ALA A 345 16.21 27.26 -20.71
C ALA A 345 14.70 27.61 -20.69
N ASP A 346 13.81 26.62 -20.50
CA ASP A 346 12.37 26.84 -20.39
C ASP A 346 11.92 27.30 -18.99
N PHE A 347 12.88 27.45 -18.08
CA PHE A 347 12.63 27.69 -16.67
C PHE A 347 13.40 28.94 -16.24
N VAL A 348 12.68 30.01 -15.86
CA VAL A 348 13.27 31.25 -15.38
C VAL A 348 13.01 31.37 -13.88
N PRO A 349 14.05 31.23 -13.02
CA PRO A 349 13.87 31.28 -11.58
C PRO A 349 13.43 32.66 -11.10
N GLY A 350 12.46 32.68 -10.20
CA GLY A 350 12.00 33.87 -9.50
C GLY A 350 12.39 33.81 -8.01
N LEU A 351 11.41 33.58 -7.11
CA LEU A 351 11.67 33.51 -5.68
C LEU A 351 12.55 32.28 -5.36
N SER A 352 13.74 32.52 -4.84
CA SER A 352 14.77 31.52 -4.53
C SER A 352 15.40 31.75 -3.16
N ARG A 353 16.03 30.71 -2.61
CA ARG A 353 16.78 30.74 -1.36
C ARG A 353 18.04 29.88 -1.47
N ASP A 354 19.19 30.42 -1.09
CA ASP A 354 20.42 29.64 -0.93
C ASP A 354 20.25 28.63 0.23
N THR A 355 20.56 27.38 -0.02
CA THR A 355 20.48 26.30 0.97
C THR A 355 21.74 26.20 1.85
N GLY A 356 22.82 26.86 1.46
CA GLY A 356 24.14 26.68 2.03
C GLY A 356 24.86 25.41 1.58
N SER A 357 24.20 24.56 0.76
CA SER A 357 24.79 23.33 0.22
C SER A 357 25.49 23.59 -1.12
N THR A 358 26.59 22.88 -1.36
CA THR A 358 27.32 22.94 -2.63
C THR A 358 27.23 21.61 -3.33
N ILE A 359 26.77 21.60 -4.59
CA ILE A 359 26.63 20.43 -5.42
C ILE A 359 27.47 20.65 -6.68
N ASN A 360 28.41 19.73 -6.97
CA ASN A 360 29.33 19.82 -8.09
C ASN A 360 30.10 21.17 -8.17
N GLY A 361 30.39 21.79 -7.01
CA GLY A 361 31.06 23.07 -6.92
C GLY A 361 30.17 24.30 -7.06
N PHE A 362 28.86 24.13 -7.23
CA PHE A 362 27.87 25.20 -7.34
C PHE A 362 27.02 25.32 -6.07
N HIS A 363 26.63 26.55 -5.70
CA HIS A 363 25.70 26.79 -4.58
C HIS A 363 24.28 26.37 -4.99
N PHE A 364 23.70 25.46 -4.22
CA PHE A 364 22.34 24.99 -4.51
C PHE A 364 21.28 25.89 -3.91
N ASN A 365 20.38 26.38 -4.77
CA ASN A 365 19.25 27.21 -4.39
C ASN A 365 17.93 26.47 -4.56
N THR A 366 17.05 26.55 -3.57
CA THR A 366 15.65 26.18 -3.73
C THR A 366 14.92 27.28 -4.49
N VAL A 367 14.13 26.92 -5.50
CA VAL A 367 13.34 27.88 -6.29
C VAL A 367 11.87 27.58 -6.03
N GLN A 368 11.14 28.55 -5.46
CA GLN A 368 9.76 28.42 -5.05
C GLN A 368 8.78 28.99 -6.08
N LYS A 369 9.25 29.90 -6.92
CA LYS A 369 8.45 30.53 -7.98
C LYS A 369 9.29 30.73 -9.22
N TYR A 370 8.71 30.42 -10.36
CA TYR A 370 9.41 30.49 -11.63
C TYR A 370 8.47 30.67 -12.82
N ASP A 371 8.97 31.28 -13.87
CA ASP A 371 8.33 31.29 -15.18
C ASP A 371 8.67 29.99 -15.92
N TYR A 372 7.69 29.48 -16.66
CA TYR A 372 7.73 28.15 -17.25
C TYR A 372 7.20 28.18 -18.69
N THR A 373 8.03 27.88 -19.66
CA THR A 373 7.62 27.85 -21.05
C THR A 373 6.91 26.55 -21.38
N LEU A 374 5.60 26.64 -21.64
CA LEU A 374 4.76 25.48 -21.91
C LEU A 374 4.97 24.91 -23.30
N GLN A 375 5.11 23.58 -23.37
CA GLN A 375 5.01 22.84 -24.63
C GLN A 375 3.56 22.52 -24.97
N ASN A 376 2.84 21.97 -24.02
CA ASN A 376 1.46 21.50 -24.14
C ASN A 376 0.70 21.66 -22.82
N PHE A 377 -0.59 21.63 -22.94
CA PHE A 377 -1.51 21.44 -21.83
C PHE A 377 -2.43 20.27 -22.18
N ASP A 378 -2.35 19.22 -21.41
CA ASP A 378 -3.10 18.00 -21.61
C ASP A 378 -4.07 17.77 -20.46
N SER A 379 -5.34 17.59 -20.75
CA SER A 379 -6.29 17.05 -19.79
C SER A 379 -6.36 15.53 -19.91
N TYR A 380 -6.56 14.83 -18.80
CA TYR A 380 -6.63 13.37 -18.84
C TYR A 380 -7.67 12.80 -17.88
N SER A 381 -8.04 11.58 -18.16
CA SER A 381 -8.85 10.74 -17.29
C SER A 381 -8.23 9.35 -17.24
N GLU A 382 -8.29 8.75 -16.06
CA GLU A 382 -7.82 7.39 -15.82
C GLU A 382 -8.84 6.65 -14.95
N LEU A 383 -9.05 5.40 -15.26
CA LEU A 383 -9.80 4.48 -14.42
C LEU A 383 -9.00 3.20 -14.20
N ASP A 384 -8.61 2.96 -12.95
CA ASP A 384 -8.12 1.67 -12.51
C ASP A 384 -9.24 0.86 -11.89
N ARG A 385 -9.44 -0.34 -12.40
CA ARG A 385 -10.36 -1.32 -11.86
C ARG A 385 -9.57 -2.45 -11.25
N ALA A 386 -9.66 -2.64 -9.93
CA ALA A 386 -9.04 -3.76 -9.23
C ALA A 386 -10.12 -4.66 -8.62
N ILE A 387 -10.04 -5.95 -8.89
CA ILE A 387 -10.92 -6.97 -8.31
C ILE A 387 -10.05 -8.00 -7.63
N SER A 388 -10.29 -8.25 -6.35
CA SER A 388 -9.55 -9.22 -5.57
C SER A 388 -10.46 -10.07 -4.71
N ASP A 389 -10.08 -11.31 -4.48
CA ASP A 389 -10.72 -12.19 -3.53
C ASP A 389 -9.70 -13.12 -2.85
N SER A 390 -9.98 -13.49 -1.61
CA SER A 390 -9.22 -14.50 -0.90
C SER A 390 -10.10 -15.41 -0.07
N THR A 391 -9.69 -16.68 0.01
CA THR A 391 -10.26 -17.69 0.87
C THR A 391 -9.15 -18.28 1.72
N ASN A 392 -9.35 -18.28 3.05
CA ASN A 392 -8.43 -18.90 3.99
C ASN A 392 -9.21 -19.88 4.87
N LEU A 393 -8.75 -21.12 4.92
CA LEU A 393 -9.33 -22.21 5.71
C LEU A 393 -8.32 -22.68 6.73
N ASN A 394 -8.78 -22.98 7.93
CA ASN A 394 -7.98 -23.48 9.04
C ASN A 394 -8.72 -24.63 9.73
N ALA A 395 -8.02 -25.69 10.08
CA ALA A 395 -8.53 -26.79 10.89
C ALA A 395 -7.50 -27.13 11.98
N GLU A 396 -7.97 -27.27 13.22
CA GLU A 396 -7.13 -27.55 14.38
C GLU A 396 -7.67 -28.72 15.19
N LEU A 397 -6.77 -29.58 15.70
CA LEU A 397 -7.05 -30.58 16.72
C LEU A 397 -6.17 -30.25 17.94
N HIS A 398 -6.81 -30.06 19.09
CA HIS A 398 -6.14 -29.76 20.34
C HIS A 398 -6.31 -30.94 21.32
N TYR A 399 -5.21 -31.61 21.62
CA TYR A 399 -5.16 -32.63 22.66
C TYR A 399 -4.64 -32.03 23.96
N ARG A 400 -5.32 -32.31 25.06
CA ARG A 400 -5.02 -31.87 26.43
C ARG A 400 -4.87 -33.05 27.37
N GLY A 401 -3.65 -33.59 27.55
CA GLY A 401 -3.31 -34.53 28.57
C GLY A 401 -2.87 -33.83 29.86
N GLU A 402 -2.58 -34.59 30.90
CA GLU A 402 -2.12 -34.05 32.20
C GLU A 402 -0.85 -33.20 32.07
N LYS A 403 0.18 -33.70 31.36
CA LYS A 403 1.47 -33.02 31.16
C LYS A 403 1.76 -32.65 29.73
N LEU A 404 1.14 -33.33 28.78
CA LEU A 404 1.36 -33.16 27.35
C LEU A 404 0.15 -32.51 26.70
N LYS A 405 0.37 -31.36 26.04
CA LYS A 405 -0.63 -30.70 25.17
C LYS A 405 -0.10 -30.72 23.75
N LEU A 406 -0.94 -31.06 22.79
CA LEU A 406 -0.59 -31.09 21.37
C LEU A 406 -1.62 -30.32 20.56
N THR A 407 -1.16 -29.60 19.56
CA THR A 407 -2.02 -28.94 18.56
C THR A 407 -1.55 -29.32 17.15
N LEU A 408 -2.40 -30.01 16.40
CA LEU A 408 -2.21 -30.25 14.98
C LEU A 408 -3.07 -29.24 14.19
N ARG A 409 -2.45 -28.52 13.26
CA ARG A 409 -3.12 -27.49 12.46
C ARG A 409 -2.84 -27.69 10.97
N GLY A 410 -3.88 -27.62 10.16
CA GLY A 410 -3.81 -27.55 8.70
C GLY A 410 -4.41 -26.26 8.18
N VAL A 411 -3.72 -25.59 7.26
CA VAL A 411 -4.16 -24.32 6.67
C VAL A 411 -4.14 -24.40 5.14
N TYR A 412 -5.15 -23.83 4.50
CA TYR A 412 -5.21 -23.64 3.06
C TYR A 412 -5.63 -22.21 2.75
N GLY A 413 -4.91 -21.53 1.85
CA GLY A 413 -5.24 -20.19 1.37
C GLY A 413 -5.21 -20.14 -0.15
N LYS A 414 -6.11 -19.37 -0.74
CA LYS A 414 -6.12 -19.03 -2.16
C LYS A 414 -6.54 -17.58 -2.34
N ALA A 415 -5.84 -16.86 -3.21
CA ALA A 415 -6.16 -15.48 -3.54
C ALA A 415 -6.03 -15.21 -5.04
N ASN A 416 -6.89 -14.34 -5.57
CA ASN A 416 -6.86 -13.86 -6.94
C ASN A 416 -6.94 -12.34 -6.96
N TYR A 417 -6.22 -11.73 -7.90
CA TYR A 417 -6.19 -10.30 -8.13
C TYR A 417 -6.19 -10.01 -9.62
N THR A 418 -7.04 -9.09 -10.05
CA THR A 418 -7.06 -8.59 -11.42
C THR A 418 -7.12 -7.07 -11.38
N GLN A 419 -6.25 -6.41 -12.13
CA GLN A 419 -6.27 -4.96 -12.34
C GLN A 419 -6.37 -4.67 -13.83
N ASP A 420 -7.31 -3.83 -14.19
CA ASP A 420 -7.49 -3.30 -15.54
C ASP A 420 -7.38 -1.78 -15.50
N ASN A 421 -6.50 -1.21 -16.30
CA ASN A 421 -6.34 0.24 -16.50
C ASN A 421 -7.03 0.71 -17.77
N SER A 422 -7.56 1.89 -17.73
CA SER A 422 -8.03 2.64 -18.89
C SER A 422 -7.66 4.11 -18.76
N TYR A 423 -7.00 4.63 -19.76
CA TYR A 423 -6.50 6.01 -19.82
C TYR A 423 -6.97 6.72 -21.08
N ALA A 424 -7.30 7.99 -20.95
CA ALA A 424 -7.62 8.85 -22.09
C ALA A 424 -7.09 10.26 -21.85
N GLN A 425 -6.53 10.87 -22.89
CA GLN A 425 -5.91 12.18 -22.83
C GLN A 425 -6.35 13.05 -24.01
N PHE A 426 -6.67 14.31 -23.70
CA PHE A 426 -6.86 15.37 -24.69
C PHE A 426 -5.69 16.34 -24.65
N SER A 427 -5.36 16.94 -25.77
CA SER A 427 -4.35 17.98 -25.88
C SER A 427 -4.94 19.27 -26.41
N LEU A 428 -4.49 20.38 -25.83
CA LEU A 428 -4.71 21.74 -26.31
C LEU A 428 -3.46 22.32 -26.98
N SER A 429 -2.42 21.50 -27.22
CA SER A 429 -1.19 21.97 -27.87
C SER A 429 -1.42 22.34 -29.32
N ASN A 430 -0.52 23.17 -29.88
CA ASN A 430 -0.51 23.49 -31.30
C ASN A 430 0.00 22.33 -32.20
N GLY A 431 0.13 21.14 -31.66
CA GLY A 431 0.57 19.96 -32.39
C GLY A 431 2.08 19.75 -32.48
N THR A 432 2.87 20.49 -31.73
CA THR A 432 4.33 20.38 -31.76
C THR A 432 4.92 19.68 -30.53
N GLN A 433 4.11 19.12 -29.70
CA GLN A 433 4.46 18.61 -28.37
C GLN A 433 5.56 17.52 -28.36
N TRP A 434 5.73 16.78 -29.42
CA TRP A 434 6.75 15.74 -29.51
C TRP A 434 7.97 16.16 -30.32
N PHE A 435 7.94 17.38 -30.87
CA PHE A 435 9.01 17.91 -31.71
C PHE A 435 9.44 19.26 -31.16
N ASN A 436 10.72 19.39 -30.91
CA ASN A 436 11.33 20.64 -30.49
C ASN A 436 11.22 21.67 -31.59
N GLY A 437 10.14 22.38 -31.69
CA GLY A 437 9.97 23.40 -32.71
C GLY A 437 8.51 23.70 -33.02
N VAL A 438 8.27 24.95 -33.34
CA VAL A 438 6.95 25.44 -33.64
C VAL A 438 6.46 24.86 -34.98
N GLY A 439 5.44 24.08 -34.94
CA GLY A 439 4.56 23.82 -36.09
C GLY A 439 5.07 22.92 -37.20
N THR A 440 6.26 22.31 -37.09
CA THR A 440 6.77 21.50 -38.19
C THR A 440 7.05 20.07 -37.79
N TYR A 441 6.30 19.14 -38.33
CA TYR A 441 6.76 17.78 -38.49
C TYR A 441 7.96 17.75 -39.44
N PRO A 442 8.93 16.85 -39.26
CA PRO A 442 9.95 16.56 -40.25
C PRO A 442 9.28 16.36 -41.62
N ALA A 443 9.90 16.82 -42.65
CA ALA A 443 9.37 16.68 -44.04
C ALA A 443 9.03 15.22 -44.40
N SER A 444 9.78 14.26 -43.83
CA SER A 444 9.55 12.82 -43.92
C SER A 444 8.21 12.37 -43.32
N LEU A 445 7.63 13.13 -42.42
CA LEU A 445 6.36 12.84 -41.75
C LEU A 445 5.22 13.74 -42.20
N GLY A 446 5.39 14.50 -43.27
CA GLY A 446 4.29 15.20 -43.91
C GLY A 446 4.10 16.68 -43.58
N GLY A 447 5.06 17.33 -42.90
CA GLY A 447 5.05 18.78 -42.74
C GLY A 447 4.15 19.30 -41.63
N ASN A 448 3.75 20.55 -41.69
CA ASN A 448 3.05 21.26 -40.63
C ASN A 448 1.74 20.58 -40.19
N ARG A 449 1.61 20.37 -38.87
CA ARG A 449 0.35 19.99 -38.22
C ARG A 449 0.00 20.98 -37.11
N THR A 450 -1.22 21.41 -37.10
CA THR A 450 -1.85 22.07 -35.95
C THR A 450 -2.90 21.12 -35.36
N PHE A 451 -2.82 20.80 -34.08
CA PHE A 451 -3.82 19.98 -33.41
C PHE A 451 -4.80 20.82 -32.63
N ASN A 452 -4.33 21.98 -32.16
CA ASN A 452 -5.21 22.93 -31.53
C ASN A 452 -5.92 23.68 -32.67
N PRO A 453 -7.26 23.61 -32.81
CA PRO A 453 -8.01 24.29 -33.84
C PRO A 453 -7.87 25.82 -33.82
N SER A 454 -7.57 26.40 -32.64
CA SER A 454 -7.32 27.83 -32.49
C SER A 454 -5.98 28.28 -33.05
N GLY A 455 -5.06 27.33 -33.33
CA GLY A 455 -3.72 27.63 -33.79
C GLY A 455 -2.82 28.30 -32.76
N TYR A 456 -3.17 28.21 -31.49
CA TYR A 456 -2.43 28.82 -30.41
C TYR A 456 -1.09 28.16 -30.14
N ALA A 457 -0.04 28.96 -30.04
CA ALA A 457 1.32 28.48 -29.79
C ALA A 457 1.73 28.72 -28.32
N TYR A 458 1.54 27.77 -27.47
CA TYR A 458 1.84 27.88 -26.02
C TYR A 458 3.31 28.12 -25.72
N ASN A 459 4.21 27.62 -26.57
CA ASN A 459 5.65 27.74 -26.40
C ASN A 459 6.19 29.17 -26.52
N THR A 460 5.35 30.15 -26.77
CA THR A 460 5.72 31.56 -26.82
C THR A 460 5.29 32.36 -25.59
N LEU A 461 4.51 31.75 -24.70
CA LEU A 461 3.95 32.43 -23.54
C LEU A 461 4.27 31.63 -22.27
N PRO A 462 4.92 32.25 -21.26
CA PRO A 462 5.23 31.57 -20.02
C PRO A 462 3.98 31.39 -19.17
N ALA A 463 3.90 30.26 -18.47
CA ALA A 463 3.12 30.10 -17.28
C ALA A 463 3.97 30.45 -16.04
N VAL A 464 3.35 30.85 -14.94
CA VAL A 464 4.03 31.00 -13.64
C VAL A 464 3.63 29.85 -12.75
N VAL A 465 4.61 29.17 -12.19
CA VAL A 465 4.44 28.14 -11.17
C VAL A 465 4.89 28.69 -9.83
N ASP A 466 4.01 28.67 -8.84
CA ASP A 466 4.27 29.27 -7.52
C ASP A 466 4.00 28.24 -6.39
N TYR A 467 5.06 27.76 -5.78
CA TYR A 467 5.06 26.89 -4.62
C TYR A 467 5.26 27.62 -3.28
N SER A 468 5.26 28.97 -3.25
CA SER A 468 5.49 29.73 -2.00
C SER A 468 4.34 29.56 -0.99
N GLY A 469 3.11 29.32 -1.47
CA GLY A 469 1.93 29.05 -0.64
C GLY A 469 1.88 27.61 -0.08
N SER A 470 0.87 27.29 0.70
CA SER A 470 0.61 25.91 1.19
C SER A 470 0.27 24.96 0.06
N MET A 471 -0.37 25.45 -1.00
CA MET A 471 -0.71 24.73 -2.23
C MET A 471 0.02 25.37 -3.40
N VAL A 472 0.30 24.59 -4.44
CA VAL A 472 0.82 25.14 -5.68
C VAL A 472 -0.25 25.99 -6.37
N ASN A 473 0.19 27.12 -6.94
CA ASN A 473 -0.65 27.99 -7.76
C ASN A 473 -0.04 28.11 -9.16
N PHE A 474 -0.87 27.98 -10.18
CA PHE A 474 -0.48 28.11 -11.57
C PHE A 474 -1.10 29.37 -12.15
N THR A 475 -0.30 30.24 -12.76
CA THR A 475 -0.81 31.35 -13.57
C THR A 475 -0.58 30.99 -15.04
N LEU A 476 -1.63 30.51 -15.70
CA LEU A 476 -1.57 30.15 -17.10
C LEU A 476 -1.64 31.39 -17.98
N PRO A 477 -1.09 31.38 -19.20
CA PRO A 477 -1.34 32.41 -20.20
C PRO A 477 -2.83 32.65 -20.35
N SER A 478 -3.26 33.91 -20.43
CA SER A 478 -4.68 34.29 -20.45
C SER A 478 -5.44 33.64 -21.60
N GLN A 479 -4.82 33.50 -22.75
CA GLN A 479 -5.38 32.85 -23.93
C GLN A 479 -5.58 31.34 -23.66
N LEU A 480 -4.61 30.62 -23.13
CA LEU A 480 -4.76 29.23 -22.78
C LEU A 480 -5.88 29.03 -21.73
N ASN A 481 -5.90 29.88 -20.70
CA ASN A 481 -6.92 29.77 -19.66
C ASN A 481 -8.34 30.04 -20.21
N ALA A 482 -8.51 30.87 -21.24
CA ALA A 482 -9.78 31.08 -21.96
C ALA A 482 -10.17 29.84 -22.78
N GLU A 483 -9.22 29.15 -23.41
CA GLU A 483 -9.45 27.94 -24.21
C GLU A 483 -9.85 26.73 -23.35
N LEU A 484 -9.41 26.66 -22.05
CA LEU A 484 -9.80 25.56 -21.17
C LEU A 484 -11.32 25.36 -21.04
N GLY A 485 -12.09 26.43 -21.12
CA GLY A 485 -13.54 26.40 -21.08
C GLY A 485 -14.23 26.09 -22.43
N ASN A 486 -13.46 25.97 -23.51
CA ASN A 486 -14.00 25.74 -24.86
C ASN A 486 -13.74 24.29 -25.32
N LYS A 487 -14.79 23.50 -25.37
CA LYS A 487 -14.77 22.09 -25.77
C LYS A 487 -14.19 21.86 -27.17
N SER A 488 -14.30 22.80 -28.08
CA SER A 488 -13.82 22.65 -29.45
C SER A 488 -12.30 22.72 -29.58
N ASP A 489 -11.61 23.18 -28.53
CA ASP A 489 -10.15 23.32 -28.53
C ASP A 489 -9.41 22.05 -28.06
N TYR A 490 -10.19 21.03 -27.64
CA TYR A 490 -9.63 19.76 -27.20
C TYR A 490 -9.61 18.73 -28.34
N ALA A 491 -8.42 18.17 -28.57
CA ALA A 491 -8.22 17.06 -29.50
C ALA A 491 -7.81 15.81 -28.75
N LEU A 492 -8.46 14.68 -29.00
CA LEU A 492 -8.10 13.39 -28.40
C LEU A 492 -6.68 13.02 -28.83
N LYS A 493 -5.80 12.88 -27.85
CA LYS A 493 -4.40 12.54 -28.03
C LYS A 493 -4.16 11.04 -27.89
N THR A 494 -4.65 10.45 -26.82
CA THR A 494 -4.33 9.08 -26.45
C THR A 494 -5.55 8.39 -25.85
N ILE A 495 -5.73 7.13 -26.19
CA ILE A 495 -6.54 6.16 -25.46
C ILE A 495 -5.67 4.91 -25.26
N SER A 496 -5.45 4.49 -24.02
CA SER A 496 -4.59 3.33 -23.73
C SER A 496 -5.16 2.46 -22.62
N SER A 497 -4.65 1.23 -22.52
CA SER A 497 -4.87 0.30 -21.42
C SER A 497 -3.58 -0.48 -21.24
N GLU A 498 -2.78 -0.03 -20.27
CA GLU A 498 -1.41 -0.49 -20.07
C GLU A 498 -1.20 -0.97 -18.65
N GLY A 499 -0.22 -1.84 -18.45
CA GLY A 499 0.13 -2.34 -17.12
C GLY A 499 -1.00 -3.11 -16.44
N ASN A 500 -1.92 -3.70 -17.24
CA ASN A 500 -2.96 -4.56 -16.69
C ASN A 500 -2.34 -5.79 -16.04
N GLN A 501 -2.94 -6.30 -14.98
CA GLN A 501 -2.35 -7.37 -14.20
C GLN A 501 -3.38 -8.45 -13.86
N ARG A 502 -2.94 -9.70 -13.92
CA ARG A 502 -3.61 -10.87 -13.33
C ARG A 502 -2.63 -11.59 -12.43
N SER A 503 -3.01 -11.80 -11.18
CA SER A 503 -2.17 -12.51 -10.21
C SER A 503 -3.00 -13.51 -9.44
N ASN A 504 -2.38 -14.62 -9.09
CA ASN A 504 -2.97 -15.63 -8.22
C ASN A 504 -1.92 -16.13 -7.22
N ALA A 505 -2.38 -16.59 -6.06
CA ALA A 505 -1.54 -17.24 -5.08
C ALA A 505 -2.28 -18.38 -4.39
N ASP A 506 -1.51 -19.41 -4.06
CA ASP A 506 -1.93 -20.54 -3.24
C ASP A 506 -0.99 -20.68 -2.05
N MET A 507 -1.55 -21.12 -0.92
CA MET A 507 -0.80 -21.38 0.31
C MET A 507 -1.33 -22.62 1.01
N LYS A 508 -0.44 -23.49 1.49
CA LYS A 508 -0.74 -24.64 2.33
C LYS A 508 0.24 -24.73 3.46
N ALA A 509 -0.23 -25.08 4.65
CA ALA A 509 0.66 -25.36 5.76
C ALA A 509 0.12 -26.49 6.63
N LEU A 510 1.04 -27.26 7.18
CA LEU A 510 0.77 -28.26 8.22
C LEU A 510 1.73 -27.98 9.39
N ARG A 511 1.18 -27.89 10.59
CA ARG A 511 1.92 -27.55 11.81
C ARG A 511 1.51 -28.45 12.96
N LEU A 512 2.50 -28.94 13.69
CA LEU A 512 2.34 -29.64 14.94
C LEU A 512 3.09 -28.88 16.04
N ASP A 513 2.38 -28.43 17.06
CA ASP A 513 2.95 -27.81 18.26
C ASP A 513 2.68 -28.71 19.45
N GLY A 514 3.62 -28.75 20.39
CA GLY A 514 3.49 -29.47 21.64
C GLY A 514 4.05 -28.70 22.81
N SER A 515 3.47 -28.90 23.99
CA SER A 515 4.06 -28.46 25.23
C SER A 515 4.07 -29.61 26.25
N TYR A 516 5.17 -29.72 27.00
CA TYR A 516 5.32 -30.72 28.03
C TYR A 516 5.70 -30.07 29.35
N GLU A 517 4.90 -30.31 30.39
CA GLU A 517 5.12 -29.78 31.73
C GLU A 517 6.01 -30.78 32.53
N PHE A 518 7.28 -30.40 32.79
CA PHE A 518 8.18 -31.20 33.60
C PHE A 518 7.76 -31.15 35.08
N ASN A 519 7.50 -29.92 35.55
CA ASN A 519 7.04 -29.59 36.89
C ASN A 519 6.38 -28.19 36.86
N ASN A 520 5.97 -27.70 38.03
CA ASN A 520 5.26 -26.40 38.15
C ASN A 520 6.11 -25.19 37.68
N ASN A 521 7.45 -25.33 37.61
CA ASN A 521 8.34 -24.23 37.26
C ASN A 521 8.86 -24.32 35.82
N PHE A 522 8.92 -25.52 35.24
CA PHE A 522 9.51 -25.75 33.93
C PHE A 522 8.53 -26.44 32.97
N ASN A 523 8.36 -25.86 31.79
CA ASN A 523 7.78 -26.54 30.65
C ASN A 523 8.65 -26.37 29.41
N ALA A 524 8.56 -27.33 28.49
CA ALA A 524 9.14 -27.22 27.14
C ALA A 524 8.05 -27.08 26.11
N GLU A 525 8.29 -26.22 25.14
CA GLU A 525 7.48 -26.11 23.92
C GLU A 525 8.32 -26.54 22.73
N PHE A 526 7.69 -27.21 21.78
CA PHE A 526 8.34 -27.71 20.57
C PHE A 526 7.35 -27.80 19.43
N GLY A 527 7.85 -27.74 18.22
CA GLY A 527 6.96 -27.91 17.06
C GLY A 527 7.70 -28.05 15.75
N LEU A 528 6.94 -28.55 14.78
CA LEU A 528 7.36 -28.73 13.39
C LEU A 528 6.33 -28.08 12.47
N ARG A 529 6.79 -27.45 11.40
CA ARG A 529 5.91 -26.86 10.39
C ARG A 529 6.47 -27.07 8.98
N TYR A 530 5.59 -27.46 8.10
CA TYR A 530 5.77 -27.38 6.66
C TYR A 530 4.85 -26.31 6.09
N GLY A 531 5.36 -25.45 5.23
CA GLY A 531 4.59 -24.45 4.50
C GLY A 531 4.97 -24.42 3.03
N ASP A 532 4.00 -24.26 2.16
CA ASP A 532 4.16 -24.13 0.72
C ASP A 532 3.32 -22.94 0.26
N ARG A 533 3.95 -21.94 -0.36
CA ARG A 533 3.30 -20.74 -0.90
C ARG A 533 3.79 -20.49 -2.31
N SER A 534 2.89 -20.26 -3.23
CA SER A 534 3.22 -19.85 -4.59
C SER A 534 2.45 -18.60 -4.98
N ALA A 535 3.03 -17.78 -5.86
CA ALA A 535 2.37 -16.67 -6.52
C ALA A 535 2.81 -16.57 -7.97
N GLN A 536 1.89 -16.21 -8.82
CA GLN A 536 2.13 -15.92 -10.23
C GLN A 536 1.55 -14.56 -10.57
N GLN A 537 2.29 -13.78 -11.34
CA GLN A 537 1.86 -12.50 -11.88
C GLN A 537 2.06 -12.46 -13.38
N THR A 538 1.01 -12.07 -14.10
CA THR A 538 1.04 -11.77 -15.53
C THR A 538 0.64 -10.34 -15.74
N VAL A 539 1.53 -9.56 -16.38
CA VAL A 539 1.26 -8.17 -16.77
C VAL A 539 1.08 -8.12 -18.28
N PHE A 540 0.11 -7.34 -18.75
CA PHE A 540 -0.21 -7.22 -20.17
C PHE A 540 -0.74 -5.82 -20.52
N ASP A 541 -0.51 -5.43 -21.76
CA ASP A 541 -1.11 -4.23 -22.37
C ASP A 541 -2.16 -4.63 -23.41
N ARG A 542 -3.11 -3.74 -23.64
CA ARG A 542 -4.05 -3.87 -24.77
C ARG A 542 -3.62 -2.98 -25.92
N ALA A 543 -3.66 -3.55 -27.13
CA ALA A 543 -3.35 -2.83 -28.34
C ALA A 543 -4.34 -3.17 -29.45
N ALA A 544 -4.64 -2.21 -30.30
CA ALA A 544 -5.56 -2.35 -31.43
C ALA A 544 -4.81 -2.31 -32.77
N PRO A 545 -5.37 -2.91 -33.83
CA PRO A 545 -4.88 -2.71 -35.18
C PRO A 545 -4.94 -1.22 -35.55
N LEU A 546 -3.94 -0.74 -36.23
CA LEU A 546 -3.93 0.61 -36.76
C LEU A 546 -4.79 0.66 -38.03
N TYR A 547 -5.88 1.45 -38.00
CA TYR A 547 -6.69 1.72 -39.17
C TYR A 547 -6.26 3.00 -39.82
N ALA A 548 -5.92 2.92 -41.07
CA ALA A 548 -5.51 4.08 -41.88
C ALA A 548 -6.58 4.50 -42.88
N GLY A 549 -7.86 4.40 -42.54
CA GLY A 549 -8.98 4.78 -43.41
C GLY A 549 -9.70 3.62 -44.06
N ASN A 550 -10.71 3.91 -44.88
CA ASN A 550 -11.56 2.92 -45.51
C ASN A 550 -10.80 2.03 -46.48
N GLY A 551 -10.84 0.73 -46.22
CA GLY A 551 -10.32 -0.29 -47.13
C GLY A 551 -8.82 -0.56 -47.03
N ALA A 552 -8.08 0.10 -46.17
CA ALA A 552 -6.72 -0.30 -45.87
C ALA A 552 -6.76 -1.62 -45.10
N SER A 553 -6.33 -2.69 -45.73
CA SER A 553 -6.06 -3.95 -45.01
C SER A 553 -4.99 -3.65 -43.98
N ASN A 554 -5.28 -3.93 -42.74
CA ASN A 554 -4.29 -3.82 -41.67
C ASN A 554 -3.34 -5.00 -41.77
N PRO A 555 -2.07 -4.83 -42.18
CA PRO A 555 -1.12 -5.92 -42.32
C PRO A 555 -0.99 -6.68 -41.00
N ALA A 556 -0.83 -7.99 -41.05
CA ALA A 556 -0.63 -8.80 -39.88
C ALA A 556 0.57 -8.27 -39.06
N GLY A 557 0.33 -7.84 -37.83
CA GLY A 557 1.36 -7.30 -36.96
C GLY A 557 1.40 -5.79 -36.80
N CYS A 558 0.60 -5.04 -37.53
CA CYS A 558 0.47 -3.59 -37.33
C CYS A 558 -0.50 -3.26 -36.18
N TYR A 559 -0.02 -3.42 -34.99
CA TYR A 559 -0.74 -3.05 -33.77
C TYR A 559 -0.04 -1.90 -33.06
N VAL A 560 -0.80 -1.07 -32.38
CA VAL A 560 -0.28 -0.01 -31.52
C VAL A 560 -0.87 -0.13 -30.14
N LYS A 561 -0.03 0.07 -29.14
CA LYS A 561 -0.36 0.00 -27.73
C LYS A 561 -1.36 1.09 -27.34
N TRP A 562 -1.18 2.28 -27.89
CA TRP A 562 -2.06 3.43 -27.75
C TRP A 562 -2.14 4.18 -29.07
N LYS A 563 -3.21 4.93 -29.24
CA LYS A 563 -3.38 5.74 -30.45
C LYS A 563 -3.26 7.20 -30.09
N ALA A 564 -2.14 7.77 -30.43
CA ALA A 564 -1.94 9.19 -30.43
C ALA A 564 -1.88 9.66 -31.90
N PHE A 565 -2.47 10.78 -32.18
CA PHE A 565 -2.45 11.36 -33.52
C PHE A 565 -1.05 11.82 -33.96
N ASP A 566 -0.14 11.87 -33.01
CA ASP A 566 1.27 12.23 -33.16
C ASP A 566 2.26 11.05 -33.12
N VAL A 567 1.76 9.81 -33.11
CA VAL A 567 2.62 8.63 -33.17
C VAL A 567 3.47 8.68 -34.44
N GLN A 568 4.77 8.67 -34.25
CA GLN A 568 5.72 8.47 -35.34
C GLN A 568 5.70 7.00 -35.76
N MET A 569 5.19 6.77 -36.96
CA MET A 569 5.12 5.44 -37.49
C MET A 569 6.31 5.23 -38.42
N ASN A 570 7.20 4.35 -38.03
CA ASN A 570 8.43 4.08 -38.75
C ASN A 570 8.25 3.10 -39.92
N ASP A 571 7.11 2.41 -39.99
CA ASP A 571 6.80 1.46 -41.03
C ASP A 571 5.60 1.95 -41.86
N PRO A 572 5.83 2.49 -43.05
CA PRO A 572 4.78 3.02 -43.91
C PRO A 572 3.80 1.95 -44.39
N SER A 573 4.09 0.64 -44.25
CA SER A 573 3.16 -0.43 -44.60
C SER A 573 2.00 -0.56 -43.57
N CYS A 574 2.13 0.02 -42.38
CA CYS A 574 1.13 -0.07 -41.34
C CYS A 574 0.02 1.00 -41.46
N TYR A 575 0.11 1.94 -42.37
CA TYR A 575 -0.92 2.95 -42.58
C TYR A 575 -0.99 3.40 -44.03
N ALA A 576 -2.18 3.85 -44.44
CA ALA A 576 -2.39 4.39 -45.76
C ALA A 576 -1.81 5.80 -45.86
N THR A 577 -1.29 6.13 -47.00
CA THR A 577 -0.91 7.49 -47.38
C THR A 577 -1.93 8.06 -48.36
N ASN A 578 -2.08 9.37 -48.41
CA ASN A 578 -2.99 10.06 -49.32
C ASN A 578 -2.45 10.20 -50.76
N GLY A 579 -1.57 9.37 -51.18
CA GLY A 579 -0.93 9.43 -52.52
C GLY A 579 0.16 10.49 -52.66
N SER A 580 0.29 11.42 -51.70
CA SER A 580 1.38 12.41 -51.64
C SER A 580 2.42 12.04 -50.55
N GLY A 581 2.39 10.80 -50.05
CA GLY A 581 3.32 10.32 -49.00
C GLY A 581 2.97 10.79 -47.60
N ARG A 582 1.81 11.43 -47.41
CA ARG A 582 1.35 11.86 -46.09
C ARG A 582 0.48 10.80 -45.45
N TYR A 583 0.73 10.56 -44.17
CA TYR A 583 -0.07 9.64 -43.39
C TYR A 583 -1.49 10.17 -43.19
N LEU A 584 -2.50 9.31 -43.36
CA LEU A 584 -3.89 9.66 -43.13
C LEU A 584 -4.19 9.71 -41.65
N THR A 585 -3.85 10.81 -41.01
CA THR A 585 -4.15 11.03 -39.59
C THR A 585 -5.51 11.65 -39.33
N ALA A 586 -6.12 12.27 -40.35
CA ALA A 586 -7.42 12.92 -40.20
C ALA A 586 -8.54 12.00 -39.68
N GLY A 587 -8.47 10.70 -39.99
CA GLY A 587 -9.41 9.72 -39.45
C GLY A 587 -9.10 9.24 -38.04
N LEU A 588 -7.94 9.59 -37.49
CA LEU A 588 -7.50 9.18 -36.15
C LEU A 588 -7.67 10.31 -35.10
N THR A 589 -7.64 11.55 -35.55
CA THR A 589 -7.83 12.73 -34.68
C THR A 589 -9.32 12.98 -34.48
N ARG A 590 -9.75 12.98 -33.23
CA ARG A 590 -11.12 13.27 -32.81
C ARG A 590 -11.15 14.49 -31.92
N LEU A 591 -11.97 15.47 -32.27
CA LEU A 591 -12.23 16.61 -31.41
C LEU A 591 -13.19 16.20 -30.27
N ALA A 592 -13.12 16.86 -29.14
CA ALA A 592 -14.04 16.66 -28.02
C ALA A 592 -15.51 16.97 -28.39
N THR A 593 -15.74 17.66 -29.51
CA THR A 593 -17.08 17.89 -30.09
C THR A 593 -17.62 16.71 -30.91
N ASP A 594 -16.79 15.70 -31.20
CA ASP A 594 -17.23 14.47 -31.86
C ASP A 594 -18.40 13.84 -31.08
N PRO A 595 -19.49 13.44 -31.71
CA PRO A 595 -20.65 12.87 -31.03
C PRO A 595 -20.35 11.69 -30.12
N THR A 596 -19.35 10.87 -30.49
CA THR A 596 -18.94 9.71 -29.67
C THR A 596 -18.21 10.11 -28.39
N LEU A 597 -17.50 11.21 -28.39
CA LEU A 597 -16.77 11.74 -27.22
C LEU A 597 -17.66 12.70 -26.43
N SER A 598 -18.40 13.55 -27.10
CA SER A 598 -19.18 14.63 -26.50
C SER A 598 -20.18 14.16 -25.45
N GLY A 599 -20.74 12.96 -25.60
CA GLY A 599 -21.68 12.37 -24.65
C GLY A 599 -21.05 11.81 -23.36
N ILE A 600 -19.75 11.61 -23.36
CA ILE A 600 -19.01 11.06 -22.20
C ILE A 600 -18.07 12.06 -21.56
N LEU A 601 -18.07 13.31 -22.00
CA LEU A 601 -17.25 14.36 -21.42
C LEU A 601 -17.81 14.85 -20.08
N LYS A 602 -16.88 15.20 -19.18
CA LYS A 602 -17.14 15.82 -17.90
C LYS A 602 -16.30 17.10 -17.80
N GLN A 603 -16.88 18.17 -17.26
CA GLN A 603 -16.13 19.34 -16.86
C GLN A 603 -15.69 19.18 -15.39
N SER A 604 -14.42 19.40 -15.11
CA SER A 604 -13.83 19.24 -13.78
C SER A 604 -13.13 20.52 -13.35
N THR A 605 -13.37 20.94 -12.10
CA THR A 605 -12.61 22.00 -11.43
C THR A 605 -11.62 21.33 -10.47
N LEU A 606 -10.37 21.73 -10.56
CA LEU A 606 -9.29 21.12 -9.79
C LEU A 606 -8.93 21.96 -8.55
N PRO A 607 -8.37 21.36 -7.49
CA PRO A 607 -8.04 22.06 -6.24
C PRO A 607 -6.70 22.82 -6.36
N VAL A 608 -6.55 23.62 -7.41
CA VAL A 608 -5.37 24.45 -7.65
C VAL A 608 -5.81 25.85 -8.03
N GLY A 609 -5.04 26.87 -7.61
CA GLY A 609 -5.27 28.23 -8.04
C GLY A 609 -4.85 28.46 -9.49
N GLY A 610 -5.52 29.37 -10.18
CA GLY A 610 -5.12 29.89 -11.47
C GLY A 610 -5.45 29.08 -12.71
N VAL A 611 -6.09 27.91 -12.54
CA VAL A 611 -6.56 27.07 -13.64
C VAL A 611 -8.09 27.02 -13.67
N GLY A 612 -8.70 27.35 -14.79
CA GLY A 612 -10.14 27.26 -15.03
C GLY A 612 -10.63 25.79 -15.10
N PRO A 613 -11.96 25.58 -15.16
CA PRO A 613 -12.51 24.25 -15.39
C PRO A 613 -12.02 23.65 -16.71
N ILE A 614 -11.69 22.37 -16.68
CA ILE A 614 -11.19 21.62 -17.84
C ILE A 614 -12.19 20.57 -18.29
N TYR A 615 -12.15 20.18 -19.57
CA TYR A 615 -12.89 19.03 -20.08
C TYR A 615 -12.03 17.75 -20.01
N THR A 616 -12.62 16.70 -19.47
CA THR A 616 -12.04 15.34 -19.39
C THR A 616 -13.11 14.33 -19.81
N ILE A 617 -12.72 13.13 -20.17
CA ILE A 617 -13.67 12.01 -20.26
C ILE A 617 -14.14 11.67 -18.82
N ASN A 618 -15.42 11.38 -18.63
CA ASN A 618 -15.91 10.83 -17.38
C ASN A 618 -15.23 9.47 -17.16
N PRO A 619 -14.39 9.29 -16.12
CA PRO A 619 -13.66 8.03 -15.92
C PRO A 619 -14.58 6.81 -15.86
N MET A 620 -15.80 6.97 -15.32
CA MET A 620 -16.77 5.87 -15.23
C MET A 620 -17.31 5.40 -16.59
N ALA A 621 -17.13 6.18 -17.66
CA ALA A 621 -17.38 5.71 -19.03
C ALA A 621 -16.35 4.66 -19.49
N MET A 622 -15.20 4.60 -18.83
CA MET A 622 -14.11 3.65 -19.10
C MET A 622 -14.17 2.38 -18.21
N LYS A 623 -15.29 2.16 -17.51
CA LYS A 623 -15.47 1.06 -16.52
C LYS A 623 -15.23 -0.35 -17.09
N ASP A 624 -15.48 -0.54 -18.38
CA ASP A 624 -15.06 -1.69 -19.15
C ASP A 624 -13.99 -1.24 -20.14
N PRO A 625 -12.69 -1.39 -19.81
CA PRO A 625 -11.60 -0.86 -20.64
C PRO A 625 -11.59 -1.43 -22.04
N LEU A 626 -11.91 -2.73 -22.20
CA LEU A 626 -11.92 -3.37 -23.51
C LEU A 626 -13.08 -2.85 -24.38
N ALA A 627 -14.27 -2.75 -23.80
CA ALA A 627 -15.43 -2.20 -24.52
C ALA A 627 -15.22 -0.74 -24.89
N PHE A 628 -14.67 0.07 -23.95
CA PHE A 628 -14.35 1.48 -24.20
C PHE A 628 -13.35 1.63 -25.35
N GLN A 629 -12.22 0.92 -25.31
CA GLN A 629 -11.21 0.99 -26.37
C GLN A 629 -11.76 0.50 -27.74
N ASN A 630 -12.51 -0.59 -27.75
CA ASN A 630 -13.10 -1.13 -28.97
C ASN A 630 -14.16 -0.20 -29.59
N SER A 631 -14.77 0.69 -28.81
CA SER A 631 -15.69 1.69 -29.35
C SER A 631 -15.00 2.72 -30.25
N PHE A 632 -13.70 2.95 -30.02
CA PHE A 632 -12.88 3.86 -30.82
C PHE A 632 -11.98 3.13 -31.82
N TYR A 633 -11.36 2.03 -31.36
CA TYR A 633 -10.36 1.25 -32.08
C TYR A 633 -10.68 -0.24 -31.96
N PRO A 634 -11.56 -0.77 -32.83
CA PRO A 634 -11.98 -2.16 -32.78
C PRO A 634 -10.81 -3.15 -32.95
N GLY A 635 -10.95 -4.34 -32.37
CA GLY A 635 -9.98 -5.42 -32.53
C GLY A 635 -8.84 -5.41 -31.52
N ASN A 636 -9.03 -4.76 -30.36
CA ASN A 636 -8.05 -4.79 -29.28
C ASN A 636 -7.73 -6.22 -28.85
N LYS A 637 -6.43 -6.49 -28.65
CA LYS A 637 -5.87 -7.75 -28.12
C LYS A 637 -4.94 -7.49 -26.96
N GLU A 638 -4.76 -8.50 -26.14
CA GLU A 638 -3.81 -8.49 -25.01
C GLU A 638 -2.43 -8.93 -25.48
N PHE A 639 -1.42 -8.19 -25.06
CA PHE A 639 -0.02 -8.45 -25.28
C PHE A 639 0.70 -8.51 -23.92
N ILE A 640 1.24 -9.67 -23.59
CA ILE A 640 1.98 -9.90 -22.33
C ILE A 640 3.23 -9.02 -22.30
N GLN A 641 3.52 -8.43 -21.14
CA GLN A 641 4.77 -7.77 -20.83
C GLN A 641 5.72 -8.76 -20.14
N PRO A 642 6.64 -9.40 -20.86
CA PRO A 642 7.49 -10.44 -20.27
C PRO A 642 8.39 -9.90 -19.16
N GLY A 643 8.91 -8.68 -19.32
CA GLY A 643 9.77 -8.04 -18.32
C GLY A 643 9.10 -7.75 -16.97
N GLN A 644 7.78 -8.00 -16.83
CA GLN A 644 7.03 -7.83 -15.59
C GLN A 644 6.25 -9.09 -15.18
N THR A 645 6.42 -10.18 -15.96
CA THR A 645 5.71 -11.46 -15.76
C THR A 645 6.62 -12.48 -15.09
N PHE A 646 6.13 -13.13 -14.02
CA PHE A 646 6.93 -14.09 -13.25
C PHE A 646 6.06 -15.04 -12.43
N ALA A 647 6.69 -16.11 -11.92
CA ALA A 647 6.14 -16.99 -10.89
C ALA A 647 7.19 -17.25 -9.80
N VAL A 648 6.73 -17.34 -8.54
CA VAL A 648 7.58 -17.63 -7.39
C VAL A 648 6.92 -18.68 -6.50
N GLY A 649 7.68 -19.73 -6.16
CA GLY A 649 7.30 -20.76 -5.21
C GLY A 649 8.25 -20.77 -4.01
N LEU A 650 7.70 -20.87 -2.80
CA LEU A 650 8.41 -20.95 -1.53
C LEU A 650 7.96 -22.19 -0.77
N LYS A 651 8.90 -23.10 -0.46
CA LYS A 651 8.68 -24.23 0.44
C LYS A 651 9.53 -24.05 1.69
N GLN A 652 8.90 -24.15 2.85
CA GLN A 652 9.58 -23.97 4.13
C GLN A 652 9.36 -25.16 5.04
N TRP A 653 10.46 -25.72 5.54
CA TRP A 653 10.47 -26.62 6.69
C TRP A 653 11.02 -25.86 7.90
N SER A 654 10.33 -25.93 9.01
CA SER A 654 10.85 -25.33 10.25
C SER A 654 10.56 -26.20 11.45
N GLY A 655 11.47 -26.11 12.45
CA GLY A 655 11.30 -26.71 13.75
C GLY A 655 11.76 -25.78 14.83
N TYR A 656 11.15 -25.89 16.01
CA TYR A 656 11.58 -25.13 17.17
C TYR A 656 11.55 -25.95 18.46
N GLY A 657 12.37 -25.50 19.41
CA GLY A 657 12.33 -25.90 20.80
C GLY A 657 12.50 -24.69 21.69
N GLN A 658 11.75 -24.61 22.77
CA GLN A 658 11.75 -23.52 23.73
C GLN A 658 11.57 -24.07 25.15
N LEU A 659 12.35 -23.60 26.08
CA LEU A 659 12.19 -23.85 27.51
C LEU A 659 11.59 -22.62 28.17
N ASN A 660 10.57 -22.81 28.96
CA ASN A 660 9.92 -21.76 29.74
C ASN A 660 10.14 -22.07 31.24
N TYR A 661 10.51 -21.04 31.98
CA TYR A 661 10.65 -21.03 33.42
C TYR A 661 9.67 -20.07 34.07
N ALA A 662 8.96 -20.50 35.09
CA ALA A 662 8.13 -19.69 35.97
C ALA A 662 8.45 -20.03 37.43
N GLY A 663 8.95 -19.06 38.18
CA GLY A 663 9.34 -19.23 39.56
C GLY A 663 9.61 -17.91 40.25
N GLU A 664 10.48 -17.88 41.24
CA GLU A 664 10.84 -16.69 42.01
C GLU A 664 12.35 -16.49 42.04
N ILE A 665 12.78 -15.22 42.02
CA ILE A 665 14.16 -14.79 42.25
C ILE A 665 14.09 -13.73 43.35
N ALA A 666 14.71 -14.00 44.50
CA ALA A 666 14.69 -13.12 45.67
C ALA A 666 13.25 -12.70 46.06
N ASP A 667 12.35 -13.67 46.16
CA ASP A 667 10.92 -13.52 46.50
C ASP A 667 10.12 -12.69 45.46
N MET A 668 10.69 -12.46 44.28
CA MET A 668 10.01 -11.77 43.17
C MET A 668 9.62 -12.78 42.09
N PRO A 669 8.36 -12.82 41.63
CA PRO A 669 7.96 -13.67 40.52
C PRO A 669 8.79 -13.37 39.25
N PHE A 670 9.36 -14.43 38.68
CA PHE A 670 10.23 -14.38 37.53
C PHE A 670 9.76 -15.36 36.45
N HIS A 671 9.62 -14.89 35.23
CA HIS A 671 9.30 -15.69 34.06
C HIS A 671 10.38 -15.50 32.99
N ALA A 672 10.83 -16.58 32.38
CA ALA A 672 11.78 -16.51 31.27
C ALA A 672 11.48 -17.59 30.22
N ASN A 673 11.80 -17.31 29.00
CA ASN A 673 11.86 -18.31 27.94
C ASN A 673 13.16 -18.18 27.15
N ALA A 674 13.66 -19.31 26.69
CA ALA A 674 14.81 -19.41 25.81
C ALA A 674 14.55 -20.49 24.77
N GLY A 675 14.70 -20.16 23.52
CA GLY A 675 14.39 -21.09 22.43
C GLY A 675 15.16 -20.80 21.16
N LEU A 676 15.08 -21.77 20.25
CA LEU A 676 15.67 -21.69 18.92
C LEU A 676 14.64 -22.19 17.91
N ARG A 677 14.42 -21.43 16.85
CA ARG A 677 13.74 -21.86 15.63
C ARG A 677 14.73 -21.97 14.50
N ILE A 678 14.63 -23.04 13.73
CA ILE A 678 15.40 -23.27 12.50
C ILE A 678 14.41 -23.29 11.36
N ILE A 679 14.67 -22.50 10.30
CA ILE A 679 13.84 -22.42 9.11
C ILE A 679 14.71 -22.70 7.89
N ASN A 680 14.38 -23.75 7.13
CA ASN A 680 14.95 -24.00 5.82
C ASN A 680 13.94 -23.59 4.76
N THR A 681 14.34 -22.70 3.87
CA THR A 681 13.51 -22.19 2.76
C THR A 681 14.10 -22.62 1.43
N SER A 682 13.27 -23.24 0.60
CA SER A 682 13.54 -23.51 -0.82
C SER A 682 12.74 -22.54 -1.68
N LEU A 683 13.43 -21.79 -2.52
CA LEU A 683 12.89 -20.78 -3.42
C LEU A 683 13.00 -21.28 -4.86
N HIS A 684 11.90 -21.21 -5.60
CA HIS A 684 11.79 -21.51 -7.03
C HIS A 684 11.26 -20.27 -7.74
N VAL A 685 12.02 -19.65 -8.64
CA VAL A 685 11.65 -18.43 -9.37
C VAL A 685 11.69 -18.68 -10.86
N VAL A 686 10.61 -18.33 -11.54
CA VAL A 686 10.52 -18.32 -13.00
C VAL A 686 10.32 -16.90 -13.47
N GLN A 687 11.32 -16.32 -14.14
CA GLN A 687 11.29 -14.98 -14.71
C GLN A 687 11.10 -15.07 -16.23
N HIS A 688 10.14 -14.31 -16.78
CA HIS A 688 10.05 -14.17 -18.23
C HIS A 688 11.09 -13.17 -18.74
N LEU A 689 11.60 -13.43 -19.94
CA LEU A 689 12.58 -12.58 -20.61
C LEU A 689 11.88 -11.72 -21.67
N ALA A 690 12.12 -10.42 -21.64
CA ALA A 690 11.71 -9.56 -22.74
C ALA A 690 12.60 -9.88 -23.95
N GLY A 691 12.04 -10.52 -24.94
CA GLY A 691 12.71 -10.90 -26.18
C GLY A 691 12.81 -9.76 -27.20
N ALA A 692 12.72 -10.09 -28.48
CA ALA A 692 12.87 -9.11 -29.56
C ALA A 692 11.90 -7.94 -29.41
N PRO A 693 12.36 -6.70 -29.61
CA PRO A 693 11.52 -5.52 -29.58
C PRO A 693 10.44 -5.57 -30.66
N GLN A 694 9.27 -5.04 -30.36
CA GLN A 694 8.17 -4.88 -31.29
C GLN A 694 7.97 -3.39 -31.61
N PRO A 695 7.53 -3.05 -32.81
CA PRO A 695 7.30 -1.66 -33.19
C PRO A 695 6.09 -1.08 -32.43
N TYR A 696 5.97 0.26 -32.47
CA TYR A 696 4.79 1.02 -32.05
C TYR A 696 4.42 0.91 -30.56
N GLY A 697 5.45 0.77 -29.70
CA GLY A 697 5.27 0.72 -28.26
C GLY A 697 4.64 -0.58 -27.73
N LEU A 698 4.49 -1.60 -28.58
CA LEU A 698 4.10 -2.93 -28.09
C LEU A 698 5.15 -3.48 -27.12
N PRO A 699 4.73 -4.28 -26.13
CA PRO A 699 5.67 -5.04 -25.31
C PRO A 699 6.58 -5.90 -26.18
N ASN A 700 7.82 -6.10 -25.76
CA ASN A 700 8.72 -7.03 -26.42
C ASN A 700 8.07 -8.42 -26.54
N LYS A 701 8.44 -9.17 -27.56
CA LYS A 701 8.05 -10.58 -27.65
C LYS A 701 8.54 -11.33 -26.41
N ASP A 702 7.81 -12.36 -26.00
CA ASP A 702 8.29 -13.27 -24.96
C ASP A 702 9.54 -14.01 -25.50
N GLY A 703 10.67 -13.81 -24.83
CA GLY A 703 11.96 -14.41 -25.13
C GLY A 703 12.21 -15.74 -24.41
N GLY A 704 11.16 -16.28 -23.74
CA GLY A 704 11.26 -17.48 -22.92
C GLY A 704 11.39 -17.20 -21.43
N THR A 705 11.82 -18.17 -20.67
CA THR A 705 11.90 -18.08 -19.21
C THR A 705 13.29 -18.43 -18.69
N LEU A 706 13.66 -17.78 -17.59
CA LEU A 706 14.82 -18.12 -16.78
C LEU A 706 14.35 -18.65 -15.44
N THR A 707 14.78 -19.86 -15.07
CA THR A 707 14.42 -20.48 -13.80
C THR A 707 15.61 -20.45 -12.84
N THR A 708 15.36 -20.05 -11.60
CA THR A 708 16.35 -20.06 -10.53
C THR A 708 15.82 -20.80 -9.32
N ASP A 709 16.56 -21.85 -8.91
CA ASP A 709 16.33 -22.59 -7.69
C ASP A 709 17.40 -22.24 -6.65
N ARG A 710 16.97 -21.99 -5.43
CA ARG A 710 17.84 -21.62 -4.33
C ARG A 710 17.32 -22.13 -2.99
N SER A 711 18.20 -22.43 -2.05
CA SER A 711 17.82 -22.72 -0.68
C SER A 711 18.70 -22.00 0.32
N PHE A 712 18.14 -21.67 1.49
CA PHE A 712 18.85 -21.04 2.60
C PHE A 712 18.24 -21.47 3.94
N THR A 713 19.07 -21.40 4.99
CA THR A 713 18.66 -21.80 6.35
C THR A 713 18.94 -20.68 7.34
N ASP A 714 17.93 -20.35 8.15
CA ASP A 714 17.98 -19.34 9.18
C ASP A 714 17.90 -19.98 10.57
N PHE A 715 18.79 -19.49 11.49
CA PHE A 715 18.81 -19.87 12.90
C PHE A 715 18.37 -18.67 13.73
N LEU A 716 17.24 -18.80 14.40
CA LEU A 716 16.55 -17.70 15.09
C LEU A 716 16.46 -18.00 16.60
N PRO A 717 17.55 -17.76 17.37
CA PRO A 717 17.50 -17.82 18.82
C PRO A 717 16.71 -16.65 19.38
N ALA A 718 15.93 -16.90 20.43
CA ALA A 718 15.17 -15.90 21.17
C ALA A 718 15.26 -16.16 22.67
N PHE A 719 15.42 -15.08 23.43
CA PHE A 719 15.40 -15.07 24.90
C PHE A 719 14.54 -13.92 25.37
N ASN A 720 13.62 -14.20 26.30
CA ASN A 720 12.80 -13.18 26.98
C ASN A 720 12.79 -13.49 28.48
N ALA A 721 12.82 -12.44 29.28
CA ALA A 721 12.70 -12.50 30.72
C ALA A 721 11.78 -11.40 31.25
N ALA A 722 10.98 -11.70 32.25
CA ALA A 722 10.07 -10.77 32.92
C ALA A 722 10.18 -10.98 34.45
N LEU A 723 10.43 -9.89 35.18
CA LEU A 723 10.53 -9.86 36.62
C LEU A 723 9.45 -8.95 37.21
N ASP A 724 8.62 -9.48 38.08
CA ASP A 724 7.67 -8.72 38.89
C ASP A 724 8.35 -8.20 40.15
N VAL A 725 9.00 -7.01 40.03
CA VAL A 725 9.73 -6.39 41.17
C VAL A 725 8.80 -6.10 42.36
N THR A 726 7.55 -5.72 42.02
CA THR A 726 6.45 -5.63 42.99
C THR A 726 5.17 -6.08 42.29
N SER A 727 4.09 -6.24 43.05
CA SER A 727 2.76 -6.54 42.47
C SER A 727 2.27 -5.52 41.41
N LYS A 728 2.95 -4.34 41.32
CA LYS A 728 2.61 -3.27 40.38
C LYS A 728 3.70 -2.96 39.37
N PHE A 729 4.96 -3.32 39.67
CA PHE A 729 6.09 -2.93 38.82
C PHE A 729 6.75 -4.18 38.18
N LYS A 730 6.77 -4.21 36.85
CA LYS A 730 7.34 -5.28 36.05
C LYS A 730 8.44 -4.76 35.14
N ILE A 731 9.52 -5.50 35.03
CA ILE A 731 10.65 -5.27 34.13
C ILE A 731 10.69 -6.44 33.13
N ARG A 732 10.88 -6.14 31.83
CA ARG A 732 11.12 -7.15 30.79
C ARG A 732 12.42 -6.86 30.07
N ALA A 733 13.10 -7.91 29.64
CA ALA A 733 14.27 -7.83 28.77
C ALA A 733 14.17 -8.92 27.71
N ALA A 734 14.54 -8.60 26.48
CA ALA A 734 14.54 -9.58 25.40
C ALA A 734 15.71 -9.35 24.43
N VAL A 735 16.18 -10.46 23.86
CA VAL A 735 17.11 -10.46 22.72
C VAL A 735 16.71 -11.57 21.76
N ALA A 736 16.62 -11.25 20.47
CA ALA A 736 16.27 -12.23 19.46
C ALA A 736 16.92 -11.92 18.09
N LYS A 737 17.21 -12.97 17.34
CA LYS A 737 17.46 -12.87 15.89
C LYS A 737 16.15 -13.10 15.15
N ASN A 738 15.85 -12.21 14.23
CA ASN A 738 14.61 -12.23 13.47
C ASN A 738 14.89 -12.30 11.97
N MET A 739 13.91 -12.84 11.23
CA MET A 739 13.92 -12.89 9.78
C MET A 739 12.53 -12.59 9.24
N THR A 740 12.46 -11.72 8.22
CA THR A 740 11.26 -11.47 7.43
C THR A 740 11.56 -11.85 5.98
N LEU A 741 10.69 -12.64 5.38
CA LEU A 741 10.76 -12.93 3.95
C LEU A 741 10.64 -11.63 3.16
N LEU A 742 11.17 -11.62 1.95
CA LEU A 742 10.89 -10.58 0.98
C LEU A 742 9.48 -10.74 0.42
N ASN A 743 8.94 -9.68 -0.13
CA ASN A 743 7.81 -9.80 -1.03
C ASN A 743 8.21 -10.65 -2.24
N LEU A 744 7.28 -11.44 -2.76
CA LEU A 744 7.59 -12.42 -3.82
C LEU A 744 8.01 -11.74 -5.13
N ASP A 745 7.50 -10.53 -5.40
CA ASP A 745 7.91 -9.70 -6.54
C ASP A 745 9.36 -9.22 -6.45
N GLN A 746 9.92 -9.08 -5.25
CA GLN A 746 11.34 -8.72 -5.08
C GLN A 746 12.29 -9.86 -5.49
N TRP A 747 11.86 -11.11 -5.39
CA TRP A 747 12.58 -12.26 -5.97
C TRP A 747 12.16 -12.52 -7.42
N GLY A 748 10.84 -12.35 -7.73
CA GLY A 748 10.28 -12.54 -9.05
C GLY A 748 10.74 -11.47 -10.03
N GLY A 749 9.78 -10.81 -10.66
CA GLY A 749 10.05 -9.77 -11.66
C GLY A 749 10.70 -10.33 -12.92
N GLY A 750 10.17 -10.02 -14.10
CA GLY A 750 10.77 -10.41 -15.35
C GLY A 750 12.05 -9.64 -15.66
N LEU A 751 12.73 -10.01 -16.72
CA LEU A 751 13.94 -9.36 -17.23
C LEU A 751 13.60 -8.54 -18.48
N ASN A 752 13.76 -7.23 -18.38
CA ASN A 752 13.76 -6.34 -19.54
C ASN A 752 15.16 -6.32 -20.14
N LEU A 753 15.31 -6.81 -21.37
CA LEU A 753 16.61 -6.93 -22.05
C LEU A 753 16.73 -5.90 -23.15
N ASN A 754 17.91 -5.30 -23.24
CA ASN A 754 18.33 -4.43 -24.33
C ASN A 754 19.18 -5.24 -25.30
N TYR A 755 18.89 -5.16 -26.61
CA TYR A 755 19.57 -5.90 -27.64
C TYR A 755 20.41 -4.99 -28.53
N ALA A 756 21.64 -5.40 -28.79
CA ALA A 756 22.47 -4.87 -29.87
C ALA A 756 22.36 -5.78 -31.09
N ILE A 757 22.33 -5.18 -32.29
CA ILE A 757 22.24 -5.93 -33.54
C ILE A 757 23.66 -6.10 -34.09
N ASP A 758 24.08 -7.33 -34.25
CA ASP A 758 25.29 -7.65 -35.01
C ASP A 758 24.93 -7.80 -36.50
N THR A 759 25.27 -6.80 -37.28
CA THR A 759 25.03 -6.77 -38.72
C THR A 759 26.19 -7.39 -39.54
N THR A 760 27.24 -7.87 -38.88
CA THR A 760 28.34 -8.55 -39.54
C THR A 760 27.98 -9.99 -39.93
N THR A 761 26.92 -10.53 -39.35
CA THR A 761 26.35 -11.85 -39.67
C THR A 761 25.21 -11.71 -40.68
N ASN A 762 24.99 -12.77 -41.47
CA ASN A 762 23.83 -12.86 -42.36
C ASN A 762 23.05 -14.15 -42.14
N PRO A 763 21.84 -14.16 -41.60
CA PRO A 763 21.08 -12.95 -41.14
C PRO A 763 21.69 -12.26 -39.93
N PRO A 764 21.37 -10.96 -39.68
CA PRO A 764 21.80 -10.24 -38.50
C PRO A 764 21.36 -10.92 -37.22
N VAL A 765 22.23 -10.94 -36.21
CA VAL A 765 21.94 -11.58 -34.91
C VAL A 765 21.75 -10.52 -33.84
N PHE A 766 20.78 -10.73 -32.95
CA PHE A 766 20.54 -9.90 -31.77
C PHE A 766 21.30 -10.47 -30.58
N HIS A 767 22.19 -9.67 -29.99
CA HIS A 767 22.88 -10.00 -28.75
C HIS A 767 22.36 -9.16 -27.60
N VAL A 768 22.22 -9.77 -26.43
CA VAL A 768 21.88 -9.03 -25.22
C VAL A 768 23.02 -8.12 -24.83
N ALA A 769 22.79 -6.81 -24.84
CA ALA A 769 23.77 -5.79 -24.47
C ALA A 769 23.66 -5.36 -22.99
N GLY A 770 22.56 -5.65 -22.33
CA GLY A 770 22.26 -5.28 -20.95
C GLY A 770 20.77 -5.37 -20.65
N GLY A 771 20.35 -4.86 -19.50
CA GLY A 771 18.93 -4.84 -19.14
C GLY A 771 18.66 -4.41 -17.71
N SER A 772 17.41 -4.65 -17.30
CA SER A 772 16.95 -4.38 -15.93
C SER A 772 15.93 -5.42 -15.44
N SER A 773 15.84 -5.58 -14.14
CA SER A 773 14.80 -6.38 -13.48
C SER A 773 14.41 -5.75 -12.16
N ASN A 774 13.11 -5.72 -11.84
CA ASN A 774 12.62 -5.30 -10.53
C ASN A 774 12.77 -6.41 -9.48
N GLY A 775 13.03 -7.65 -9.88
CA GLY A 775 13.25 -8.79 -9.02
C GLY A 775 14.64 -9.38 -9.16
N ASN A 776 15.15 -9.95 -8.05
CA ASN A 776 16.43 -10.67 -8.05
C ASN A 776 16.33 -11.92 -7.19
N PRO A 777 16.38 -13.14 -7.79
CA PRO A 777 16.32 -14.39 -7.05
C PRO A 777 17.47 -14.61 -6.06
N GLN A 778 18.56 -13.85 -6.18
CA GLN A 778 19.75 -13.97 -5.32
C GLN A 778 19.63 -13.15 -4.02
N LEU A 779 18.56 -12.38 -3.82
CA LEU A 779 18.35 -11.61 -2.60
C LEU A 779 18.10 -12.51 -1.40
N ASP A 780 18.75 -12.19 -0.30
CA ASP A 780 18.50 -12.79 1.01
C ASP A 780 17.29 -12.16 1.71
N PRO A 781 16.59 -12.89 2.59
CA PRO A 781 15.58 -12.31 3.47
C PRO A 781 16.13 -11.18 4.34
N TRP A 782 15.24 -10.33 4.82
CA TRP A 782 15.57 -9.35 5.84
C TRP A 782 15.96 -10.07 7.13
N ARG A 783 17.08 -9.70 7.73
CA ARG A 783 17.58 -10.26 8.99
C ARG A 783 17.96 -9.16 9.95
N SER A 784 17.67 -9.36 11.25
CA SER A 784 18.05 -8.42 12.30
C SER A 784 18.43 -9.12 13.59
N THR A 785 19.08 -8.35 14.48
CA THR A 785 19.19 -8.67 15.90
C THR A 785 18.49 -7.56 16.68
N ASN A 786 17.52 -7.95 17.49
CA ASN A 786 16.68 -7.05 18.27
C ASN A 786 17.00 -7.15 19.75
N TYR A 787 17.03 -6.00 20.42
CA TYR A 787 17.23 -5.85 21.86
C TYR A 787 16.11 -4.99 22.42
N ASP A 788 15.45 -5.46 23.47
CA ASP A 788 14.31 -4.81 24.09
C ASP A 788 14.43 -4.80 25.61
N VAL A 789 14.09 -3.66 26.23
CA VAL A 789 13.88 -3.53 27.68
C VAL A 789 12.59 -2.76 27.90
N SER A 790 11.68 -3.25 28.74
CA SER A 790 10.41 -2.59 29.06
C SER A 790 10.24 -2.47 30.57
N LEU A 791 9.82 -1.31 31.02
CA LEU A 791 9.47 -0.97 32.39
C LEU A 791 7.97 -0.67 32.44
N GLU A 792 7.22 -1.38 33.27
CA GLU A 792 5.76 -1.29 33.28
C GLU A 792 5.26 -1.13 34.71
N TYR A 793 4.48 -0.07 34.96
CA TYR A 793 3.87 0.20 36.26
C TYR A 793 2.34 0.14 36.16
N TYR A 794 1.77 -0.88 36.78
CA TYR A 794 0.32 -1.16 36.75
C TYR A 794 -0.39 -0.49 37.92
N LEU A 795 -1.11 0.57 37.66
CA LEU A 795 -1.84 1.36 38.64
C LEU A 795 -3.23 0.78 38.95
N GLY A 796 -3.79 0.00 38.03
CA GLY A 796 -5.10 -0.61 38.13
C GLY A 796 -5.41 -1.51 36.94
N ARG A 797 -6.67 -1.97 36.83
CA ARG A 797 -7.09 -2.84 35.71
C ARG A 797 -7.06 -2.12 34.37
N THR A 798 -7.36 -0.81 34.36
CA THR A 798 -7.42 0.04 33.17
C THR A 798 -6.26 1.02 33.09
N SER A 799 -5.30 0.96 34.04
CA SER A 799 -4.29 1.99 34.20
C SER A 799 -2.87 1.40 34.21
N VAL A 800 -2.06 1.81 33.26
CA VAL A 800 -0.65 1.39 33.14
C VAL A 800 0.18 2.54 32.58
N VAL A 801 1.39 2.70 33.13
CA VAL A 801 2.46 3.52 32.58
C VAL A 801 3.55 2.58 32.09
N SER A 802 4.04 2.75 30.88
CA SER A 802 5.10 1.91 30.31
C SER A 802 6.18 2.75 29.63
N LEU A 803 7.41 2.28 29.73
CA LEU A 803 8.57 2.82 29.03
C LEU A 803 9.34 1.65 28.44
N ALA A 804 9.55 1.64 27.13
CA ALA A 804 10.36 0.64 26.48
C ALA A 804 11.54 1.28 25.74
N LEU A 805 12.68 0.64 25.80
CA LEU A 805 13.89 0.94 25.04
C LEU A 805 14.07 -0.18 24.02
N PHE A 806 14.36 0.17 22.79
CA PHE A 806 14.59 -0.83 21.75
C PHE A 806 15.79 -0.47 20.86
N ARG A 807 16.42 -1.50 20.33
CA ARG A 807 17.41 -1.42 19.27
C ARG A 807 17.27 -2.58 18.31
N ILE A 808 17.29 -2.28 17.01
CA ILE A 808 17.22 -3.21 15.90
C ILE A 808 18.45 -2.97 15.01
N ASP A 809 19.35 -3.95 14.97
CA ASP A 809 20.48 -3.96 14.06
C ASP A 809 20.08 -4.77 12.81
N VAL A 810 19.78 -4.09 11.69
CA VAL A 810 19.41 -4.68 10.41
C VAL A 810 20.68 -5.07 9.66
N LYS A 811 20.75 -6.30 9.17
CA LYS A 811 21.97 -6.85 8.53
C LYS A 811 22.26 -6.17 7.20
N SER A 812 21.22 -5.96 6.37
CA SER A 812 21.36 -5.36 5.04
C SER A 812 20.02 -4.81 4.57
N PHE A 813 20.08 -3.76 3.73
CA PHE A 813 18.94 -3.25 2.98
C PHE A 813 19.01 -3.70 1.54
N ILE A 814 17.90 -3.57 0.82
CA ILE A 814 17.84 -3.76 -0.62
C ILE A 814 18.08 -2.41 -1.28
N GLN A 815 18.98 -2.36 -2.24
CA GLN A 815 19.29 -1.18 -3.05
C GLN A 815 19.38 -1.55 -4.53
N SER A 816 19.17 -0.59 -5.42
CA SER A 816 19.37 -0.81 -6.85
C SER A 816 20.85 -0.70 -7.21
N ALA A 817 21.35 -1.63 -8.01
CA ALA A 817 22.71 -1.59 -8.58
C ALA A 817 22.79 -2.36 -9.89
N THR A 818 23.78 -2.03 -10.71
CA THR A 818 24.09 -2.80 -11.91
C THR A 818 25.05 -3.94 -11.55
N VAL A 819 24.63 -5.17 -11.85
CA VAL A 819 25.40 -6.40 -11.65
C VAL A 819 25.71 -7.03 -12.99
N LEU A 820 26.87 -7.68 -13.10
CA LEU A 820 27.24 -8.45 -14.29
C LEU A 820 26.68 -9.87 -14.18
N ARG A 821 25.86 -10.29 -15.14
CA ARG A 821 25.23 -11.61 -15.21
C ARG A 821 25.76 -12.39 -16.41
N SER A 822 26.10 -13.67 -16.19
CA SER A 822 26.62 -14.60 -17.19
C SER A 822 25.69 -15.78 -17.46
N ASP A 823 24.41 -15.65 -17.09
CA ASP A 823 23.39 -16.68 -17.23
C ASP A 823 22.21 -16.25 -18.14
N ILE A 824 22.31 -15.09 -18.78
CA ILE A 824 21.27 -14.55 -19.66
C ILE A 824 21.55 -14.97 -21.11
N PRO A 825 20.65 -15.74 -21.74
CA PRO A 825 20.81 -16.15 -23.12
C PRO A 825 20.40 -15.04 -24.11
N ASP A 826 21.02 -15.06 -25.27
CA ASP A 826 20.55 -14.36 -26.47
C ASP A 826 19.23 -14.95 -26.99
N LEU A 827 18.62 -14.34 -28.01
CA LEU A 827 17.34 -14.77 -28.59
C LEU A 827 17.34 -16.22 -29.12
N ASP A 828 18.50 -16.78 -29.42
CA ASP A 828 18.66 -18.18 -29.83
C ASP A 828 18.88 -19.16 -28.68
N GLY A 829 18.77 -18.69 -27.43
CA GLY A 829 18.94 -19.50 -26.22
C GLY A 829 20.40 -19.74 -25.80
N VAL A 830 21.36 -19.15 -26.46
CA VAL A 830 22.80 -19.34 -26.16
C VAL A 830 23.34 -18.19 -25.33
N VAL A 831 23.96 -18.49 -24.20
CA VAL A 831 24.71 -17.49 -23.40
C VAL A 831 26.07 -17.24 -24.02
N ARG A 832 26.35 -16.03 -24.50
CA ARG A 832 27.60 -15.66 -25.17
C ARG A 832 28.47 -14.68 -24.42
N SER A 833 27.86 -13.88 -23.57
CA SER A 833 28.56 -12.79 -22.89
C SER A 833 28.07 -12.57 -21.47
N THR A 834 28.86 -11.85 -20.68
CA THR A 834 28.43 -11.30 -19.41
C THR A 834 27.79 -9.94 -19.65
N VAL A 835 26.57 -9.75 -19.21
CA VAL A 835 25.78 -8.55 -19.50
C VAL A 835 25.47 -7.75 -18.23
N PRO A 836 25.50 -6.40 -18.30
CA PRO A 836 25.13 -5.56 -17.16
C PRO A 836 23.61 -5.52 -16.99
N ILE A 837 23.14 -5.92 -15.82
CA ILE A 837 21.71 -5.88 -15.43
C ILE A 837 21.54 -4.97 -14.22
N THR A 838 20.75 -3.92 -14.34
CA THR A 838 20.33 -3.09 -13.21
C THR A 838 19.21 -3.79 -12.47
N THR A 839 19.44 -4.11 -11.21
CA THR A 839 18.48 -4.88 -10.38
C THR A 839 18.66 -4.54 -8.91
N ASN A 840 17.75 -5.06 -8.09
CA ASN A 840 17.87 -5.01 -6.64
C ASN A 840 18.99 -5.92 -6.15
N VAL A 841 19.84 -5.41 -5.27
CA VAL A 841 20.95 -6.14 -4.66
C VAL A 841 20.94 -5.96 -3.14
N GLN A 842 21.69 -6.82 -2.46
CA GLN A 842 21.94 -6.70 -1.03
C GLN A 842 22.88 -5.52 -0.77
N GLY A 843 22.37 -4.49 -0.11
CA GLY A 843 23.15 -3.30 0.26
C GLY A 843 23.71 -3.36 1.67
N ASN A 844 24.09 -2.21 2.18
CA ASN A 844 24.62 -2.05 3.53
C ASN A 844 23.55 -2.32 4.59
N GLY A 845 23.99 -2.67 5.81
CA GLY A 845 23.12 -2.74 6.97
C GLY A 845 22.83 -1.36 7.55
N GLY A 846 21.91 -1.35 8.50
CA GLY A 846 21.55 -0.13 9.22
C GLY A 846 21.08 -0.43 10.63
N LYS A 847 20.83 0.62 11.39
CA LYS A 847 20.35 0.50 12.75
C LYS A 847 19.16 1.40 13.02
N LEU A 848 18.32 0.94 13.89
CA LEU A 848 17.16 1.64 14.42
C LEU A 848 17.18 1.51 15.94
N GLN A 849 17.01 2.60 16.66
CA GLN A 849 16.95 2.61 18.11
C GLN A 849 15.98 3.66 18.60
N GLY A 850 15.39 3.42 19.76
CA GLY A 850 14.41 4.40 20.23
C GLY A 850 13.82 4.11 21.60
N ILE A 851 12.83 4.95 21.91
CA ILE A 851 12.09 4.94 23.17
C ILE A 851 10.60 4.94 22.84
N GLU A 852 9.86 4.07 23.52
CA GLU A 852 8.39 4.03 23.47
C GLU A 852 7.86 4.31 24.88
N ALA A 853 7.10 5.38 25.07
CA ALA A 853 6.41 5.69 26.30
C ALA A 853 4.90 5.53 26.12
N GLY A 854 4.21 4.89 27.04
CA GLY A 854 2.78 4.65 27.00
C GLY A 854 2.09 4.97 28.32
N LEU A 855 0.93 5.60 28.24
CA LEU A 855 0.08 5.92 29.37
C LEU A 855 -1.36 5.54 29.03
N LYS A 856 -1.94 4.62 29.80
CA LYS A 856 -3.38 4.40 29.85
C LYS A 856 -3.84 4.69 31.27
N TYR A 857 -4.80 5.58 31.45
CA TYR A 857 -5.24 5.97 32.79
C TYR A 857 -6.73 6.35 32.82
N GLY A 858 -7.51 5.61 33.61
CA GLY A 858 -8.90 5.92 33.94
C GLY A 858 -8.97 6.79 35.18
N PHE A 859 -9.75 7.87 35.15
CA PHE A 859 -9.88 8.81 36.27
C PHE A 859 -10.95 8.34 37.29
N ASP A 860 -10.93 7.04 37.62
CA ASP A 860 -11.88 6.39 38.55
C ASP A 860 -11.93 7.03 39.94
N PHE A 861 -10.88 7.73 40.33
CA PHE A 861 -10.76 8.44 41.62
C PHE A 861 -11.54 9.76 41.68
N LEU A 862 -11.98 10.28 40.53
CA LEU A 862 -12.76 11.53 40.50
C LEU A 862 -14.20 11.31 40.85
N PRO A 863 -14.89 12.28 41.50
CA PRO A 863 -16.28 12.12 41.90
C PRO A 863 -17.27 12.30 40.74
N GLY A 864 -18.43 11.66 40.88
CA GLY A 864 -19.60 11.84 40.02
C GLY A 864 -19.29 11.51 38.54
N TRP A 865 -19.71 12.38 37.63
CA TRP A 865 -19.56 12.19 36.20
C TRP A 865 -18.10 12.28 35.74
N LEU A 866 -17.24 12.99 36.46
CA LEU A 866 -15.80 13.11 36.14
C LEU A 866 -15.08 11.77 36.17
N SER A 867 -15.55 10.79 36.97
CA SER A 867 -14.94 9.43 36.97
C SER A 867 -15.18 8.68 35.65
N GLY A 868 -15.97 9.22 34.72
CA GLY A 868 -16.15 8.69 33.38
C GLY A 868 -14.97 8.95 32.44
N PHE A 869 -14.13 9.92 32.72
CA PHE A 869 -13.00 10.29 31.88
C PHE A 869 -11.79 9.34 32.01
N GLY A 870 -10.98 9.33 30.96
CA GLY A 870 -9.66 8.74 30.95
C GLY A 870 -8.84 9.21 29.77
N ILE A 871 -7.57 8.83 29.78
CA ILE A 871 -6.58 9.17 28.73
C ILE A 871 -5.88 7.89 28.26
N ASP A 872 -5.62 7.83 26.96
CA ASP A 872 -4.73 6.85 26.32
C ASP A 872 -3.74 7.62 25.46
N ALA A 873 -2.47 7.60 25.80
CA ALA A 873 -1.45 8.36 25.11
C ALA A 873 -0.18 7.54 24.94
N ASN A 874 0.47 7.71 23.81
CA ASN A 874 1.80 7.16 23.59
C ASN A 874 2.69 8.14 22.82
N TYR A 875 3.98 8.01 23.08
CA TYR A 875 5.03 8.72 22.39
C TYR A 875 6.10 7.75 21.96
N THR A 876 6.55 7.86 20.71
CA THR A 876 7.66 7.07 20.18
C THR A 876 8.72 8.01 19.62
N TYR A 877 9.94 7.84 20.10
CA TYR A 877 11.15 8.36 19.49
C TYR A 877 11.86 7.23 18.78
N SER A 878 12.12 7.38 17.47
CA SER A 878 12.69 6.35 16.62
C SER A 878 13.78 6.96 15.73
N ASP A 879 15.04 6.74 16.12
CA ASP A 879 16.22 7.23 15.39
C ASP A 879 16.78 6.11 14.51
N SER A 880 16.86 6.38 13.20
CA SER A 880 17.30 5.39 12.21
C SER A 880 18.34 5.97 11.27
N SER A 881 19.19 5.11 10.70
CA SER A 881 20.18 5.47 9.70
C SER A 881 20.36 4.31 8.71
N SER A 882 20.14 4.59 7.42
CA SER A 882 20.40 3.67 6.31
C SER A 882 21.87 3.57 5.92
N GLY A 883 22.70 4.49 6.41
CA GLY A 883 24.11 4.63 5.98
C GLY A 883 24.30 5.55 4.77
N ASN A 884 23.22 5.99 4.11
CA ASN A 884 23.24 6.94 3.02
C ASN A 884 23.15 8.40 3.52
N TYR A 885 23.43 9.33 2.63
CA TYR A 885 23.35 10.78 2.88
C TYR A 885 22.50 11.44 1.80
N ASP A 886 21.70 12.40 2.17
CA ASP A 886 21.00 13.24 1.22
C ASP A 886 21.88 14.39 0.69
N LEU A 887 21.37 15.17 -0.27
CA LEU A 887 22.12 16.27 -0.90
C LEU A 887 22.48 17.41 0.07
N SER A 888 21.86 17.50 1.26
CA SER A 888 22.27 18.41 2.32
C SER A 888 23.46 17.90 3.14
N GLY A 889 23.89 16.66 2.91
CA GLY A 889 24.91 15.97 3.70
C GLY A 889 24.35 15.38 5.01
N ALA A 890 23.04 15.40 5.23
CA ALA A 890 22.41 14.76 6.37
C ALA A 890 22.29 13.26 6.17
N LYS A 891 22.40 12.48 7.25
CA LYS A 891 22.16 11.04 7.20
C LYS A 891 20.69 10.76 6.87
N GLU A 892 20.48 9.93 5.89
CA GLU A 892 19.16 9.53 5.47
C GLU A 892 18.55 8.53 6.46
N PRO A 893 17.33 8.81 6.99
CA PRO A 893 16.62 7.85 7.83
C PRO A 893 16.06 6.68 7.01
N PHE A 894 15.58 5.65 7.65
CA PHE A 894 14.80 4.62 6.97
C PHE A 894 13.53 5.19 6.38
N HIS A 895 13.11 4.68 5.22
CA HIS A 895 11.89 5.13 4.55
C HIS A 895 10.67 4.92 5.45
N ASP A 896 9.81 5.90 5.45
CA ASP A 896 8.58 5.99 6.23
C ASP A 896 8.77 5.90 7.77
N ASN A 897 10.00 6.07 8.26
CA ASN A 897 10.27 6.19 9.69
C ASN A 897 10.17 7.65 10.15
N SER A 898 9.17 7.95 10.99
CA SER A 898 9.07 9.25 11.67
C SER A 898 9.89 9.24 12.96
N LYS A 899 10.79 10.20 13.11
CA LYS A 899 11.64 10.33 14.30
C LYS A 899 10.80 10.54 15.57
N HIS A 900 9.72 11.30 15.47
CA HIS A 900 8.79 11.58 16.56
C HIS A 900 7.37 11.19 16.15
N GLN A 901 6.69 10.44 17.00
CA GLN A 901 5.29 10.08 16.84
C GLN A 901 4.56 10.26 18.16
N VAL A 902 3.37 10.84 18.13
CA VAL A 902 2.47 10.96 19.26
C VAL A 902 1.10 10.45 18.86
N ASN A 903 0.52 9.58 19.67
CA ASN A 903 -0.91 9.28 19.60
C ASN A 903 -1.49 9.58 20.98
N ALA A 904 -2.53 10.40 21.04
CA ALA A 904 -3.17 10.77 22.29
C ALA A 904 -4.69 10.79 22.11
N ALA A 905 -5.42 10.17 23.04
CA ALA A 905 -6.87 10.18 23.03
C ALA A 905 -7.39 10.47 24.43
N VAL A 906 -8.37 11.37 24.51
CA VAL A 906 -9.20 11.56 25.70
C VAL A 906 -10.51 10.82 25.44
N TRP A 907 -10.94 10.04 26.40
CA TRP A 907 -12.18 9.30 26.32
C TRP A 907 -13.06 9.51 27.55
N TYR A 908 -14.36 9.28 27.35
CA TYR A 908 -15.37 9.30 28.38
C TYR A 908 -16.26 8.07 28.27
N GLU A 909 -16.54 7.41 29.38
CA GLU A 909 -17.49 6.28 29.43
C GLU A 909 -18.22 6.28 30.76
N LYS A 910 -19.46 6.75 30.76
CA LYS A 910 -20.39 6.65 31.93
C LYS A 910 -21.83 6.95 31.50
N TYR A 911 -22.80 6.38 32.23
CA TYR A 911 -24.23 6.60 32.01
C TYR A 911 -24.73 6.24 30.59
N GLY A 912 -24.17 5.20 29.99
CA GLY A 912 -24.52 4.80 28.64
C GLY A 912 -23.88 5.67 27.54
N LEU A 913 -23.22 6.77 27.90
CA LEU A 913 -22.51 7.64 26.97
C LEU A 913 -21.05 7.23 26.86
N GLN A 914 -20.57 7.09 25.64
CA GLN A 914 -19.15 6.91 25.31
C GLN A 914 -18.74 7.97 24.31
N ALA A 915 -17.63 8.62 24.55
CA ALA A 915 -17.04 9.60 23.64
C ALA A 915 -15.53 9.46 23.59
N ARG A 916 -14.93 9.72 22.45
CA ARG A 916 -13.47 9.72 22.29
C ARG A 916 -13.06 10.75 21.27
N VAL A 917 -11.96 11.46 21.55
CA VAL A 917 -11.24 12.32 20.59
C VAL A 917 -9.80 11.84 20.57
N ALA A 918 -9.29 11.54 19.40
CA ALA A 918 -7.93 11.05 19.17
C ALA A 918 -7.15 12.02 18.29
N TRP A 919 -5.91 12.27 18.66
CA TRP A 919 -4.93 13.06 17.92
C TRP A 919 -3.74 12.19 17.57
N ASN A 920 -3.37 12.20 16.28
CA ASN A 920 -2.23 11.45 15.73
C ASN A 920 -1.27 12.42 15.07
N TYR A 921 -0.04 12.47 15.59
CA TYR A 921 1.07 13.28 15.06
C TYR A 921 2.20 12.39 14.58
N ARG A 922 2.75 12.69 13.40
CA ARG A 922 4.00 12.11 12.89
C ARG A 922 4.91 13.24 12.41
N SER A 923 6.19 13.22 12.81
CA SER A 923 7.19 14.16 12.26
C SER A 923 7.53 13.84 10.81
N ALA A 924 8.28 14.72 10.16
CA ALA A 924 8.78 14.52 8.80
C ALA A 924 9.51 13.18 8.66
N ARG A 925 9.38 12.57 7.47
CA ARG A 925 9.92 11.23 7.17
C ARG A 925 10.32 11.08 5.73
N ALA A 926 11.43 10.39 5.46
CA ALA A 926 11.83 10.05 4.10
C ALA A 926 10.84 9.05 3.49
N GLN A 927 10.45 9.27 2.24
CA GLN A 927 9.55 8.38 1.49
C GLN A 927 10.29 7.63 0.39
N GLN A 928 11.26 8.28 -0.23
CA GLN A 928 12.00 7.72 -1.34
C GLN A 928 13.40 8.34 -1.39
N SER A 929 14.43 7.50 -1.47
CA SER A 929 15.79 7.94 -1.83
C SER A 929 15.91 8.10 -3.35
N ASP A 930 16.91 8.86 -3.76
CA ASP A 930 17.27 9.03 -5.17
C ASP A 930 16.05 9.34 -6.06
N TYR A 931 15.22 10.29 -5.62
CA TYR A 931 14.02 10.72 -6.34
C TYR A 931 14.38 11.14 -7.78
N ALA A 932 13.57 10.70 -8.74
CA ALA A 932 13.80 10.91 -10.17
C ALA A 932 15.16 10.37 -10.70
N GLY A 933 15.77 9.42 -9.98
CA GLY A 933 17.07 8.83 -10.32
C GLY A 933 18.28 9.69 -9.96
N ILE A 934 18.09 10.76 -9.19
CA ILE A 934 19.17 11.66 -8.77
C ILE A 934 19.66 11.23 -7.39
N SER A 935 20.93 10.84 -7.34
CA SER A 935 21.54 10.33 -6.11
C SER A 935 21.53 11.37 -4.97
N GLY A 936 21.05 10.96 -3.80
CA GLY A 936 20.91 11.79 -2.61
C GLY A 936 19.74 12.78 -2.65
N LEU A 937 18.97 12.84 -3.73
CA LEU A 937 17.74 13.64 -3.76
C LEU A 937 16.60 12.88 -3.08
N THR A 938 16.45 13.08 -1.79
CA THR A 938 15.47 12.37 -0.97
C THR A 938 14.13 13.10 -0.97
N LEU A 939 13.06 12.39 -1.25
CA LEU A 939 11.70 12.86 -1.09
C LEU A 939 11.27 12.67 0.37
N TYR A 940 10.87 13.75 1.02
CA TYR A 940 10.34 13.75 2.37
C TYR A 940 8.85 14.07 2.37
N GLN A 941 8.12 13.45 3.29
CA GLN A 941 6.78 13.87 3.68
C GLN A 941 6.89 14.76 4.91
N ALA A 942 6.23 15.91 4.89
CA ALA A 942 6.15 16.85 6.00
C ALA A 942 5.41 16.25 7.21
N PRO A 943 5.51 16.86 8.41
CA PRO A 943 4.74 16.42 9.56
C PRO A 943 3.24 16.39 9.28
N THR A 944 2.52 15.44 9.90
CA THR A 944 1.06 15.30 9.77
C THR A 944 0.36 15.28 11.12
N ASN A 945 -0.88 15.84 11.15
CA ASN A 945 -1.72 15.99 12.34
C ASN A 945 -3.17 15.56 12.04
N PHE A 946 -3.55 14.33 12.33
CA PHE A 946 -4.92 13.85 12.15
C PHE A 946 -5.69 13.92 13.46
N ILE A 947 -6.94 14.41 13.40
CA ILE A 947 -7.88 14.41 14.52
C ILE A 947 -9.12 13.64 14.11
N ASP A 948 -9.45 12.63 14.92
CA ASP A 948 -10.62 11.76 14.76
C ASP A 948 -11.47 11.82 16.04
N ALA A 949 -12.78 11.65 15.91
CA ALA A 949 -13.69 11.61 17.05
C ALA A 949 -14.81 10.57 16.89
N SER A 950 -15.27 10.04 18.02
CA SER A 950 -16.43 9.15 18.06
C SER A 950 -17.30 9.48 19.26
N LEU A 951 -18.63 9.27 19.09
CA LEU A 951 -19.65 9.41 20.11
C LEU A 951 -20.61 8.26 19.98
N SER A 952 -20.95 7.59 21.07
CA SER A 952 -21.99 6.56 21.10
C SER A 952 -22.84 6.65 22.37
N TYR A 953 -24.09 6.25 22.24
CA TYR A 953 -25.06 6.24 23.35
C TYR A 953 -25.85 4.95 23.36
N ASP A 954 -25.81 4.25 24.49
CA ASP A 954 -26.63 3.06 24.75
C ASP A 954 -28.07 3.47 25.07
N VAL A 955 -28.96 3.38 24.07
CA VAL A 955 -30.37 3.67 24.22
C VAL A 955 -31.02 2.72 25.25
N ASN A 956 -30.55 1.47 25.23
CA ASN A 956 -30.88 0.44 26.20
C ASN A 956 -29.78 -0.66 26.15
N SER A 957 -29.94 -1.74 26.91
CA SER A 957 -28.96 -2.85 26.96
C SER A 957 -28.78 -3.56 25.63
N ARG A 958 -29.65 -3.35 24.64
CA ARG A 958 -29.62 -4.04 23.32
C ARG A 958 -29.29 -3.12 22.14
N VAL A 959 -29.52 -1.83 22.25
CA VAL A 959 -29.42 -0.88 21.13
C VAL A 959 -28.46 0.27 21.48
N THR A 960 -27.50 0.50 20.64
CA THR A 960 -26.55 1.62 20.72
C THR A 960 -26.63 2.41 19.41
N ILE A 961 -26.71 3.73 19.49
CA ILE A 961 -26.55 4.65 18.37
C ILE A 961 -25.18 5.31 18.44
N PHE A 962 -24.56 5.64 17.27
CA PHE A 962 -23.25 6.26 17.26
C PHE A 962 -23.06 7.21 16.08
N ALA A 963 -22.12 8.12 16.25
CA ALA A 963 -21.61 9.02 15.22
C ALA A 963 -20.08 9.08 15.29
N GLN A 964 -19.43 9.19 14.15
CA GLN A 964 -17.99 9.20 14.05
C GLN A 964 -17.53 10.22 12.99
N GLY A 965 -16.32 10.73 13.16
CA GLY A 965 -15.69 11.60 12.17
C GLY A 965 -14.19 11.34 12.10
N SER A 966 -13.67 11.21 10.90
CA SER A 966 -12.23 11.07 10.64
C SER A 966 -11.69 12.24 9.85
N ASN A 967 -10.41 12.55 10.07
CA ASN A 967 -9.72 13.70 9.48
C ASN A 967 -10.48 15.01 9.69
N LEU A 968 -10.98 15.26 10.89
CA LEU A 968 -11.88 16.40 11.18
C LEU A 968 -11.25 17.76 10.90
N THR A 969 -9.93 17.87 10.98
CA THR A 969 -9.17 19.09 10.66
C THR A 969 -8.95 19.30 9.17
N GLY A 970 -9.18 18.27 8.33
CA GLY A 970 -8.89 18.32 6.90
C GLY A 970 -7.38 18.33 6.65
N GLU A 971 -6.65 17.52 7.38
CA GLU A 971 -5.21 17.35 7.22
C GLU A 971 -4.87 16.85 5.82
N SER A 972 -3.78 17.40 5.27
CA SER A 972 -3.23 17.04 3.96
C SER A 972 -1.79 16.59 4.10
N GLU A 973 -1.34 15.76 3.18
CA GLU A 973 0.06 15.36 3.11
C GLU A 973 0.82 16.27 2.16
N HIS A 974 1.89 16.88 2.65
CA HIS A 974 2.78 17.75 1.90
C HIS A 974 4.14 17.07 1.71
N TYR A 975 4.67 17.13 0.51
CA TYR A 975 5.93 16.49 0.16
C TYR A 975 6.94 17.52 -0.33
N TYR A 976 8.22 17.32 -0.01
CA TYR A 976 9.31 18.18 -0.39
C TYR A 976 10.60 17.37 -0.67
N LEU A 977 11.51 17.95 -1.43
CA LEU A 977 12.78 17.33 -1.81
C LEU A 977 13.89 17.92 -0.92
N VAL A 978 14.47 17.10 -0.03
CA VAL A 978 15.57 17.44 0.90
C VAL A 978 15.28 18.64 1.78
N TRP A 979 14.99 19.81 1.20
CA TRP A 979 14.72 21.07 1.91
C TRP A 979 13.21 21.35 1.96
N PRO A 980 12.64 21.71 3.11
CA PRO A 980 11.19 21.88 3.26
C PRO A 980 10.55 22.93 2.36
N ASP A 981 11.30 23.89 1.86
CA ASP A 981 10.85 24.90 0.93
C ASP A 981 11.00 24.50 -0.56
N LEU A 982 11.69 23.40 -0.87
CA LEU A 982 11.68 22.77 -2.18
C LEU A 982 10.50 21.81 -2.28
N LYS A 983 9.29 22.35 -2.37
CA LYS A 983 8.05 21.57 -2.39
C LYS A 983 7.94 20.75 -3.66
N ALA A 984 7.46 19.53 -3.52
CA ALA A 984 7.24 18.61 -4.61
C ALA A 984 5.76 18.51 -4.99
N PHE A 985 4.91 18.06 -4.06
CA PHE A 985 3.49 17.88 -4.30
C PHE A 985 2.69 17.79 -3.00
N ASN A 986 1.36 17.79 -3.14
CA ASN A 986 0.42 17.66 -2.04
C ASN A 986 -0.63 16.59 -2.36
N ASN A 987 -0.98 15.77 -1.35
CA ASN A 987 -2.17 14.91 -1.34
C ASN A 987 -3.18 15.47 -0.35
N ILE A 988 -4.39 15.74 -0.81
CA ILE A 988 -5.46 16.31 -0.01
C ILE A 988 -6.51 15.24 0.20
N TYR A 989 -6.72 14.85 1.45
CA TYR A 989 -7.75 13.87 1.83
C TYR A 989 -9.02 14.56 2.32
N GLU A 990 -10.16 13.94 2.06
CA GLU A 990 -11.45 14.46 2.53
C GLU A 990 -11.66 14.16 4.02
N ARG A 991 -12.53 14.95 4.65
CA ARG A 991 -13.14 14.62 5.95
C ARG A 991 -14.24 13.60 5.72
N ARG A 992 -14.36 12.62 6.62
CA ARG A 992 -15.42 11.62 6.54
C ARG A 992 -16.27 11.65 7.81
N TYR A 993 -17.57 11.46 7.63
CA TYR A 993 -18.56 11.44 8.69
C TYR A 993 -19.39 10.17 8.57
N GLN A 994 -19.71 9.55 9.70
CA GLN A 994 -20.44 8.29 9.76
C GLN A 994 -21.45 8.35 10.89
N ILE A 995 -22.62 7.78 10.66
CA ILE A 995 -23.69 7.60 11.67
C ILE A 995 -24.24 6.20 11.55
N GLY A 996 -24.59 5.59 12.67
CA GLY A 996 -25.13 4.23 12.64
C GLY A 996 -25.86 3.83 13.92
N ALA A 997 -26.40 2.63 13.84
CA ALA A 997 -27.03 1.96 14.98
C ALA A 997 -26.56 0.51 15.04
N ARG A 998 -26.44 0.01 16.25
CA ARG A 998 -26.03 -1.36 16.54
C ARG A 998 -27.05 -2.02 17.47
N ALA A 999 -27.42 -3.24 17.15
CA ALA A 999 -28.32 -4.06 17.97
C ALA A 999 -27.62 -5.36 18.40
N ARG A 1000 -27.92 -5.87 19.60
CA ARG A 1000 -27.40 -7.13 20.13
C ARG A 1000 -28.48 -7.88 20.93
N PHE A 1001 -28.45 -9.21 20.90
CA PHE A 1001 -29.37 -10.08 21.62
C PHE A 1001 -28.73 -11.37 22.10
#